data_78c972cbd8347017476da5589834fcb1
#
_entry.id   78c972cbd8347017476da5589834fcb1
#
_cell.length_a   1.000
_cell.length_b   1.000
_cell.length_c   1.000
_cell.angle_alpha   90.00
_cell.angle_beta   90.00
_cell.angle_gamma   90.00
#
_symmetry.space_group_name_H-M   'P 1'
#
loop_
_entity.id
_entity.type
_entity.pdbx_description
1 polymer ?
#
loop_
_entity_poly.entity_id
_entity_poly.type
_entity_poly.pdbx_seq_one_letter_code
_entity_poly.pdbx_strand_id
1 'polypeptide(L)'
;MTLRWWFYPVILLVSLILVAVGIGTLTVILLYPNLPSIEAVTDYRPKLPLRVYTVEGDVIGEFGEEKRSFVRVQDFPAVMKQAVIAAEDERFYQHGGVDYLGLARAAVINVMAGKIKGGASTITQQVARNFFLTNEQTLTRKVSEWLLAFKIERSLSKDQILEIYLNHIFLGNRAYGFAAASRVYYGKDLGELSAGEAAMLAGIPKAPSQYNPFNNLKRATLRQQYVLRRMNELGFLNDAATSQARNEVLKLNRERQMYAVNAEHVAEMARQEVFEQYGEKAYVSGIRIYTTIRKADQEAATASLRKGVMEYDRRHGYRGPEGLINLGADKDADEETAEEALQDKDIVGDLMPAVVLEADSKQVIAHTKRGETVKLGADALRLVARALGEKSSPLKPVRGSIVRLGLDEKGLWVITQLPKVEAALVSVEPADGAIRALAGGFDFTANKFNHVTQALRQPGSSFKPFIYSAALEKGFTPATIVNDAPVVFDPGRNGGQVWEPKNYDGKYEGPMRLRTALAKSKNMVSIRVLQAIGPSYAQDYITRFGFDPKLHPPYLTLALGAGAATPLQMAGAYSIFANGGYRIKPYFISKITDDKGGVLFEASPEHAGIDGEAPPATGHKLAERVIDPRNAFIMSSLMRDVVRYGTGASAMALGRNDLAGKTGTTNDHYDAWFAGFNPSLVAIAWIGYDNPSDLGNNETGGRAALPIWMNYMAKALKGAHELPFEPPAGIVTTPLVGEMNKDGKPVMEFVYAESLSNLSEGPAGLREANKPSEEVKNQIF
;
A
#
# COMPACT_ATOMS: atom_id res chain seq x y z
N MET A 1 -76.58 28.30 43.72
CA MET A 1 -75.64 27.24 44.04
C MET A 1 -74.24 27.80 43.79
N THR A 2 -73.54 28.20 44.85
CA THR A 2 -72.17 28.67 44.75
C THR A 2 -71.27 27.44 44.66
N LEU A 3 -70.67 27.24 43.43
CA LEU A 3 -69.66 26.19 43.27
C LEU A 3 -68.56 26.41 44.32
N ARG A 4 -68.26 25.36 45.08
CA ARG A 4 -67.21 25.41 46.13
C ARG A 4 -65.88 25.82 45.44
N TRP A 5 -65.15 26.77 46.04
CA TRP A 5 -63.94 27.40 45.45
C TRP A 5 -62.91 26.42 44.94
N TRP A 6 -62.75 25.18 45.38
CA TRP A 6 -61.87 24.14 44.94
C TRP A 6 -62.29 23.51 43.63
N PHE A 7 -63.51 23.75 43.06
CA PHE A 7 -63.88 23.34 41.74
C PHE A 7 -63.18 24.16 40.62
N TYR A 8 -62.82 25.42 40.88
CA TYR A 8 -62.15 26.26 39.88
C TYR A 8 -60.78 25.76 39.49
N PRO A 9 -59.86 25.35 40.38
CA PRO A 9 -58.56 24.75 39.97
C PRO A 9 -58.71 23.40 39.27
N VAL A 10 -59.77 22.62 39.60
CA VAL A 10 -60.05 21.35 38.90
C VAL A 10 -60.55 21.60 37.49
N ILE A 11 -61.52 22.56 37.32
CA ILE A 11 -61.96 22.95 35.98
C ILE A 11 -60.84 23.53 35.14
N LEU A 12 -60.00 24.37 35.75
CA LEU A 12 -58.82 24.92 35.07
C LEU A 12 -57.88 23.81 34.60
N LEU A 13 -57.57 22.85 35.52
CA LEU A 13 -56.74 21.71 35.19
C LEU A 13 -57.32 20.86 34.05
N VAL A 14 -58.61 20.54 34.11
CA VAL A 14 -59.30 19.77 33.05
C VAL A 14 -59.30 20.54 31.75
N SER A 15 -59.56 21.85 31.76
CA SER A 15 -59.53 22.69 30.58
C SER A 15 -58.12 22.74 29.94
N LEU A 16 -57.07 22.87 30.76
CA LEU A 16 -55.70 22.82 30.31
C LEU A 16 -55.33 21.46 29.67
N ILE A 17 -55.83 20.37 30.27
CA ILE A 17 -55.62 19.02 29.69
C ILE A 17 -56.36 18.89 28.34
N LEU A 18 -57.60 19.37 28.26
CA LEU A 18 -58.39 19.33 26.99
C LEU A 18 -57.71 20.16 25.88
N VAL A 19 -57.23 21.35 26.22
CA VAL A 19 -56.47 22.20 25.26
C VAL A 19 -55.19 21.52 24.85
N ALA A 20 -54.44 20.94 25.79
CA ALA A 20 -53.21 20.20 25.46
C ALA A 20 -53.47 18.99 24.55
N VAL A 21 -54.54 18.21 24.84
CA VAL A 21 -54.99 17.10 23.96
C VAL A 21 -55.43 17.61 22.60
N GLY A 22 -56.18 18.73 22.52
CA GLY A 22 -56.59 19.34 21.24
C GLY A 22 -55.41 19.79 20.40
N ILE A 23 -54.41 20.48 21.03
CA ILE A 23 -53.16 20.87 20.33
C ILE A 23 -52.37 19.64 19.88
N GLY A 24 -52.27 18.62 20.75
CA GLY A 24 -51.61 17.37 20.42
C GLY A 24 -52.25 16.65 19.23
N THR A 25 -53.58 16.55 19.24
CA THR A 25 -54.36 15.93 18.14
C THR A 25 -54.21 16.71 16.81
N LEU A 26 -54.28 18.05 16.89
CA LEU A 26 -54.07 18.90 15.68
C LEU A 26 -52.65 18.74 15.14
N THR A 27 -51.64 18.68 16.02
CA THR A 27 -50.27 18.46 15.64
C THR A 27 -50.05 17.10 14.95
N VAL A 28 -50.69 16.05 15.44
CA VAL A 28 -50.67 14.72 14.82
C VAL A 28 -51.36 14.76 13.42
N ILE A 29 -52.53 15.38 13.31
CA ILE A 29 -53.24 15.49 12.04
C ILE A 29 -52.43 16.24 10.96
N LEU A 30 -51.69 17.28 11.37
CA LEU A 30 -50.86 18.08 10.47
C LEU A 30 -49.55 17.38 10.09
N LEU A 31 -48.93 16.63 11.00
CA LEU A 31 -47.67 16.00 10.76
C LEU A 31 -47.76 14.61 10.14
N TYR A 32 -48.80 13.82 10.45
CA TYR A 32 -48.90 12.44 10.04
C TYR A 32 -48.91 12.24 8.48
N PRO A 33 -49.64 13.07 7.69
CA PRO A 33 -49.62 12.97 6.22
C PRO A 33 -48.25 13.29 5.59
N ASN A 34 -47.46 14.12 6.29
CA ASN A 34 -46.13 14.57 5.83
C ASN A 34 -44.99 13.67 6.28
N LEU A 35 -45.28 12.55 6.99
CA LEU A 35 -44.25 11.61 7.40
C LEU A 35 -43.72 10.84 6.17
N PRO A 36 -42.40 10.64 6.09
CA PRO A 36 -41.78 9.87 5.04
C PRO A 36 -42.31 8.43 4.97
N SER A 37 -42.25 7.81 3.80
CA SER A 37 -42.56 6.38 3.64
C SER A 37 -41.54 5.57 4.43
N ILE A 38 -41.95 4.42 5.00
CA ILE A 38 -41.07 3.55 5.75
C ILE A 38 -40.30 2.54 4.88
N GLU A 39 -40.43 2.64 3.55
CA GLU A 39 -39.78 1.76 2.58
C GLU A 39 -38.26 1.71 2.79
N ALA A 40 -37.63 2.83 3.14
CA ALA A 40 -36.21 2.88 3.44
C ALA A 40 -35.78 2.00 4.64
N VAL A 41 -36.71 1.65 5.53
CA VAL A 41 -36.46 0.75 6.66
C VAL A 41 -36.93 -0.67 6.35
N THR A 42 -38.05 -0.84 5.61
CA THR A 42 -38.59 -2.16 5.25
C THR A 42 -37.79 -2.85 4.13
N ASP A 43 -37.23 -2.10 3.20
CA ASP A 43 -36.29 -2.59 2.14
C ASP A 43 -34.86 -2.10 2.43
N TYR A 44 -34.45 -2.18 3.70
CA TYR A 44 -33.14 -1.74 4.12
C TYR A 44 -32.05 -2.58 3.45
N ARG A 45 -31.31 -1.97 2.55
CA ARG A 45 -30.07 -2.53 1.96
C ARG A 45 -28.88 -1.78 2.53
N PRO A 46 -28.05 -2.44 3.34
CA PRO A 46 -26.84 -1.79 3.87
C PRO A 46 -25.94 -1.38 2.71
N LYS A 47 -25.39 -0.16 2.78
CA LYS A 47 -24.31 0.25 1.88
C LYS A 47 -23.12 -0.65 2.13
N LEU A 48 -22.76 -1.45 1.15
CA LEU A 48 -21.62 -2.37 1.25
C LEU A 48 -20.38 -1.72 0.64
N PRO A 49 -19.24 -1.71 1.35
CA PRO A 49 -18.01 -1.10 0.84
C PRO A 49 -17.44 -1.86 -0.36
N LEU A 50 -16.70 -1.13 -1.18
CA LEU A 50 -15.83 -1.69 -2.21
C LEU A 50 -14.69 -2.44 -1.52
N ARG A 51 -14.42 -3.69 -1.90
CA ARG A 51 -13.33 -4.51 -1.36
C ARG A 51 -12.38 -4.98 -2.44
N VAL A 52 -11.09 -4.94 -2.13
CA VAL A 52 -10.01 -5.41 -3.01
C VAL A 52 -9.31 -6.60 -2.36
N TYR A 53 -9.07 -7.63 -3.16
CA TYR A 53 -8.54 -8.91 -2.70
C TYR A 53 -7.28 -9.30 -3.47
N THR A 54 -6.39 -10.08 -2.84
CA THR A 54 -5.35 -10.86 -3.51
C THR A 54 -5.96 -12.01 -4.32
N VAL A 55 -5.14 -12.71 -5.08
CA VAL A 55 -5.57 -13.91 -5.82
C VAL A 55 -6.03 -15.02 -4.87
N GLU A 56 -5.47 -15.09 -3.65
CA GLU A 56 -5.83 -16.07 -2.61
C GLU A 56 -7.13 -15.65 -1.86
N GLY A 57 -7.61 -14.43 -2.04
CA GLY A 57 -8.81 -13.93 -1.38
C GLY A 57 -8.56 -13.15 -0.08
N ASP A 58 -7.31 -12.80 0.24
CA ASP A 58 -7.00 -11.91 1.35
C ASP A 58 -7.40 -10.47 1.01
N VAL A 59 -8.05 -9.77 1.95
CA VAL A 59 -8.43 -8.37 1.76
C VAL A 59 -7.20 -7.48 1.84
N ILE A 60 -7.00 -6.65 0.82
CA ILE A 60 -5.91 -5.66 0.75
C ILE A 60 -6.38 -4.20 0.75
N GLY A 61 -7.70 -3.99 0.62
CA GLY A 61 -8.32 -2.66 0.68
C GLY A 61 -9.82 -2.74 0.86
N GLU A 62 -10.36 -1.79 1.63
CA GLU A 62 -11.80 -1.58 1.81
C GLU A 62 -12.09 -0.08 1.72
N PHE A 63 -12.98 0.31 0.81
CA PHE A 63 -13.30 1.70 0.51
C PHE A 63 -14.80 1.94 0.60
N GLY A 64 -15.18 2.97 1.33
CA GLY A 64 -16.54 3.38 1.58
C GLY A 64 -16.56 4.44 2.67
N GLU A 65 -17.59 5.28 2.70
CA GLU A 65 -17.76 6.27 3.77
C GLU A 65 -18.00 5.60 5.11
N GLU A 66 -18.62 4.42 5.08
CA GLU A 66 -19.10 3.68 6.23
C GLU A 66 -18.52 2.27 6.26
N LYS A 67 -17.92 1.91 7.39
CA LYS A 67 -17.54 0.52 7.64
C LYS A 67 -18.78 -0.21 8.13
N ARG A 68 -19.31 -1.13 7.33
CA ARG A 68 -20.51 -1.93 7.65
C ARG A 68 -20.25 -3.41 7.46
N SER A 69 -20.80 -4.21 8.35
CA SER A 69 -20.82 -5.67 8.28
C SER A 69 -22.23 -6.10 8.71
N PHE A 70 -23.05 -6.50 7.76
CA PHE A 70 -24.41 -6.93 8.07
C PHE A 70 -24.41 -8.32 8.73
N VAL A 71 -25.14 -8.44 9.83
CA VAL A 71 -25.35 -9.68 10.57
C VAL A 71 -26.84 -9.82 10.88
N ARG A 72 -27.41 -11.00 10.68
CA ARG A 72 -28.80 -11.27 11.05
C ARG A 72 -28.94 -11.27 12.58
N VAL A 73 -30.08 -10.86 13.12
CA VAL A 73 -30.31 -10.76 14.56
C VAL A 73 -30.12 -12.10 15.30
N GLN A 74 -30.44 -13.21 14.63
CA GLN A 74 -30.26 -14.56 15.17
C GLN A 74 -28.78 -14.93 15.32
N ASP A 75 -27.91 -14.37 14.48
CA ASP A 75 -26.46 -14.64 14.46
C ASP A 75 -25.69 -13.70 15.43
N PHE A 76 -26.38 -12.70 16.02
CA PHE A 76 -25.79 -11.87 17.06
C PHE A 76 -25.65 -12.64 18.37
N PRO A 77 -24.47 -12.60 19.02
CA PRO A 77 -24.29 -13.20 20.34
C PRO A 77 -25.31 -12.66 21.36
N ALA A 78 -25.81 -13.54 22.22
CA ALA A 78 -26.79 -13.16 23.25
C ALA A 78 -26.27 -12.02 24.14
N VAL A 79 -24.99 -12.07 24.51
CA VAL A 79 -24.33 -11.06 25.35
C VAL A 79 -24.37 -9.66 24.71
N MET A 80 -24.21 -9.57 23.37
CA MET A 80 -24.25 -8.26 22.68
C MET A 80 -25.67 -7.70 22.64
N LYS A 81 -26.68 -8.53 22.30
CA LYS A 81 -28.10 -8.14 22.34
C LYS A 81 -28.53 -7.67 23.74
N GLN A 82 -28.16 -8.44 24.76
CA GLN A 82 -28.45 -8.12 26.17
C GLN A 82 -27.77 -6.83 26.62
N ALA A 83 -26.53 -6.58 26.25
CA ALA A 83 -25.81 -5.35 26.55
C ALA A 83 -26.50 -4.13 25.94
N VAL A 84 -26.93 -4.22 24.68
CA VAL A 84 -27.64 -3.14 23.98
C VAL A 84 -29.00 -2.86 24.64
N ILE A 85 -29.78 -3.90 24.90
CA ILE A 85 -31.09 -3.77 25.55
C ILE A 85 -30.93 -3.15 26.93
N ALA A 86 -29.95 -3.59 27.73
CA ALA A 86 -29.67 -3.05 29.06
C ALA A 86 -29.21 -1.58 29.03
N ALA A 87 -28.49 -1.18 27.99
CA ALA A 87 -27.92 0.16 27.83
C ALA A 87 -28.93 1.19 27.31
N GLU A 88 -29.80 0.80 26.36
CA GLU A 88 -30.61 1.70 25.53
C GLU A 88 -32.11 1.59 25.78
N ASP A 89 -32.66 0.37 26.02
CA ASP A 89 -34.08 0.15 26.07
C ASP A 89 -34.45 -1.16 26.83
N GLU A 90 -34.39 -1.14 28.16
CA GLU A 90 -34.58 -2.33 28.98
C GLU A 90 -35.92 -3.05 28.80
N ARG A 91 -36.94 -2.34 28.31
CA ARG A 91 -38.27 -2.88 28.05
C ARG A 91 -38.64 -2.97 26.58
N PHE A 92 -37.67 -3.04 25.70
CA PHE A 92 -37.81 -3.04 24.25
C PHE A 92 -38.91 -3.99 23.75
N TYR A 93 -38.97 -5.20 24.29
CA TYR A 93 -39.96 -6.23 23.89
C TYR A 93 -41.35 -6.02 24.54
N GLN A 94 -41.54 -5.02 25.44
CA GLN A 94 -42.77 -4.82 26.23
C GLN A 94 -43.59 -3.64 25.80
N HIS A 95 -43.06 -2.73 24.97
CA HIS A 95 -43.78 -1.52 24.51
C HIS A 95 -43.89 -1.46 23.00
N GLY A 96 -44.83 -0.66 22.46
CA GLY A 96 -45.08 -0.49 21.01
C GLY A 96 -44.46 0.81 20.46
N GLY A 97 -43.13 0.93 20.53
CA GLY A 97 -42.37 2.06 19.95
C GLY A 97 -42.06 3.19 20.94
N VAL A 98 -42.92 3.48 21.90
CA VAL A 98 -42.71 4.48 22.93
C VAL A 98 -42.86 3.84 24.29
N ASP A 99 -41.89 4.01 25.18
CA ASP A 99 -41.93 3.56 26.55
C ASP A 99 -42.53 4.65 27.50
N TYR A 100 -43.85 4.63 27.67
CA TYR A 100 -44.53 5.61 28.52
C TYR A 100 -44.12 5.57 29.99
N LEU A 101 -43.85 4.37 30.55
CA LEU A 101 -43.41 4.23 31.94
C LEU A 101 -41.94 4.71 32.10
N GLY A 102 -41.12 4.46 31.11
CA GLY A 102 -39.75 5.01 31.06
C GLY A 102 -39.74 6.53 30.97
N LEU A 103 -40.65 7.12 30.16
CA LEU A 103 -40.84 8.57 30.05
C LEU A 103 -41.28 9.18 31.41
N ALA A 104 -42.27 8.57 32.07
CA ALA A 104 -42.73 9.03 33.39
C ALA A 104 -41.60 8.98 34.43
N ARG A 105 -40.83 7.88 34.48
CA ARG A 105 -39.67 7.72 35.36
C ARG A 105 -38.61 8.78 35.10
N ALA A 106 -38.28 9.01 33.81
CA ALA A 106 -37.28 10.02 33.42
C ALA A 106 -37.73 11.43 33.79
N ALA A 107 -39.04 11.75 33.63
CA ALA A 107 -39.61 13.04 34.04
C ALA A 107 -39.43 13.27 35.52
N VAL A 108 -39.77 12.30 36.37
CA VAL A 108 -39.60 12.38 37.85
C VAL A 108 -38.13 12.61 38.22
N ILE A 109 -37.20 11.82 37.62
CA ILE A 109 -35.77 11.96 37.89
C ILE A 109 -35.24 13.34 37.48
N ASN A 110 -35.64 13.86 36.32
CA ASN A 110 -35.22 15.16 35.84
C ASN A 110 -35.76 16.32 36.70
N VAL A 111 -37.00 16.24 37.14
CA VAL A 111 -37.60 17.21 38.08
C VAL A 111 -36.87 17.19 39.41
N MET A 112 -36.63 16.00 40.00
CA MET A 112 -35.91 15.86 41.28
C MET A 112 -34.44 16.32 41.15
N ALA A 113 -33.82 16.19 40.00
CA ALA A 113 -32.43 16.58 39.78
C ALA A 113 -32.25 18.05 39.39
N GLY A 114 -33.34 18.79 39.11
CA GLY A 114 -33.28 20.18 38.63
C GLY A 114 -32.56 20.38 37.27
N LYS A 115 -32.27 19.28 36.57
CA LYS A 115 -31.59 19.27 35.26
C LYS A 115 -31.90 17.98 34.50
N ILE A 116 -31.78 18.02 33.18
CA ILE A 116 -31.98 16.83 32.35
C ILE A 116 -30.82 15.83 32.57
N LYS A 117 -31.07 14.80 33.37
CA LYS A 117 -30.10 13.72 33.67
C LYS A 117 -30.32 12.45 32.83
N GLY A 118 -31.51 12.22 32.29
CA GLY A 118 -31.86 11.02 31.55
C GLY A 118 -32.79 11.31 30.41
N GLY A 119 -32.62 10.61 29.29
CA GLY A 119 -33.55 10.52 28.16
C GLY A 119 -34.21 9.14 28.14
N ALA A 120 -35.48 9.06 27.73
CA ALA A 120 -36.23 7.82 27.59
C ALA A 120 -36.57 7.54 26.13
N SER A 121 -35.59 7.72 25.20
CA SER A 121 -35.78 7.36 23.81
C SER A 121 -35.58 5.87 23.62
N THR A 122 -36.52 5.19 22.98
CA THR A 122 -36.49 3.75 22.69
C THR A 122 -35.61 3.42 21.50
N ILE A 123 -35.25 2.15 21.34
CA ILE A 123 -34.52 1.65 20.14
C ILE A 123 -35.29 1.98 18.86
N THR A 124 -36.63 1.78 18.84
CA THR A 124 -37.46 2.10 17.67
C THR A 124 -37.44 3.60 17.34
N GLN A 125 -37.47 4.48 18.34
CA GLN A 125 -37.33 5.94 18.16
C GLN A 125 -35.96 6.31 17.60
N GLN A 126 -34.89 5.61 18.00
CA GLN A 126 -33.55 5.83 17.47
C GLN A 126 -33.44 5.37 16.01
N VAL A 127 -34.07 4.26 15.65
CA VAL A 127 -34.20 3.82 14.23
C VAL A 127 -34.95 4.88 13.42
N ALA A 128 -36.12 5.34 13.91
CA ALA A 128 -36.90 6.39 13.25
C ALA A 128 -36.07 7.66 13.01
N ARG A 129 -35.36 8.11 14.02
CA ARG A 129 -34.49 9.29 13.95
C ARG A 129 -33.38 9.12 12.93
N ASN A 130 -32.66 8.00 12.98
CA ASN A 130 -31.47 7.79 12.15
C ASN A 130 -31.78 7.61 10.64
N PHE A 131 -32.98 7.13 10.30
CA PHE A 131 -33.38 6.92 8.91
C PHE A 131 -34.11 8.10 8.29
N PHE A 132 -34.89 8.87 9.06
CA PHE A 132 -35.87 9.79 8.50
C PHE A 132 -35.76 11.23 8.99
N LEU A 133 -34.98 11.51 10.04
CA LEU A 133 -35.00 12.82 10.68
C LEU A 133 -33.61 13.46 10.69
N THR A 134 -33.59 14.79 10.67
CA THR A 134 -32.35 15.57 10.80
C THR A 134 -31.92 15.68 12.25
N ASN A 135 -30.66 16.12 12.49
CA ASN A 135 -30.10 16.27 13.85
C ASN A 135 -30.63 17.51 14.61
N GLU A 136 -31.56 18.25 14.06
CA GLU A 136 -32.16 19.43 14.74
C GLU A 136 -32.92 19.03 15.99
N GLN A 137 -32.76 19.81 17.05
CA GLN A 137 -33.44 19.55 18.35
C GLN A 137 -34.70 20.38 18.45
N THR A 138 -35.78 20.00 17.76
CA THR A 138 -37.07 20.67 17.78
C THR A 138 -38.17 19.77 18.38
N LEU A 139 -39.22 20.38 18.98
CA LEU A 139 -40.38 19.62 19.48
C LEU A 139 -41.12 18.89 18.32
N THR A 140 -41.23 19.54 17.16
CA THR A 140 -41.84 18.96 15.96
C THR A 140 -41.12 17.68 15.52
N ARG A 141 -39.79 17.71 15.50
CA ARG A 141 -38.99 16.51 15.23
C ARG A 141 -39.25 15.40 16.26
N LYS A 142 -39.38 15.73 17.55
CA LYS A 142 -39.65 14.71 18.58
C LYS A 142 -41.03 14.07 18.44
N VAL A 143 -42.04 14.83 18.05
CA VAL A 143 -43.38 14.28 17.72
C VAL A 143 -43.30 13.39 16.49
N SER A 144 -42.62 13.83 15.44
CA SER A 144 -42.42 13.02 14.22
C SER A 144 -41.69 11.71 14.52
N GLU A 145 -40.69 11.72 15.41
CA GLU A 145 -39.97 10.55 15.88
C GLU A 145 -40.93 9.52 16.56
N TRP A 146 -41.85 9.98 17.36
CA TRP A 146 -42.86 9.10 17.98
C TRP A 146 -43.84 8.53 16.97
N LEU A 147 -44.34 9.33 16.05
CA LEU A 147 -45.26 8.90 15.04
C LEU A 147 -44.62 7.88 14.06
N LEU A 148 -43.39 8.12 13.69
CA LEU A 148 -42.58 7.17 12.90
C LEU A 148 -42.33 5.87 13.66
N ALA A 149 -41.99 5.94 14.94
CA ALA A 149 -41.78 4.76 15.76
C ALA A 149 -43.05 3.88 15.80
N PHE A 150 -44.27 4.46 15.96
CA PHE A 150 -45.50 3.68 15.85
C PHE A 150 -45.75 3.10 14.44
N LYS A 151 -45.38 3.82 13.38
CA LYS A 151 -45.52 3.35 12.01
C LYS A 151 -44.58 2.16 11.75
N ILE A 152 -43.34 2.21 12.26
CA ILE A 152 -42.33 1.14 12.16
C ILE A 152 -42.80 -0.11 12.93
N GLU A 153 -43.27 0.02 14.16
CA GLU A 153 -43.74 -1.10 15.01
C GLU A 153 -44.95 -1.82 14.41
N ARG A 154 -45.76 -1.12 13.61
CA ARG A 154 -46.89 -1.75 12.91
C ARG A 154 -46.48 -2.58 11.71
N SER A 155 -45.29 -2.33 11.17
CA SER A 155 -44.85 -2.92 9.90
C SER A 155 -43.71 -3.94 10.10
N LEU A 156 -42.97 -3.87 11.18
CA LEU A 156 -41.82 -4.72 11.47
C LEU A 156 -41.96 -5.39 12.83
N SER A 157 -41.45 -6.61 12.95
CA SER A 157 -41.32 -7.31 14.24
C SER A 157 -40.21 -6.67 15.10
N LYS A 158 -40.26 -6.91 16.42
CA LYS A 158 -39.23 -6.45 17.35
C LYS A 158 -37.83 -6.90 16.94
N ASP A 159 -37.69 -8.15 16.49
CA ASP A 159 -36.40 -8.68 16.06
C ASP A 159 -35.89 -8.02 14.78
N GLN A 160 -36.79 -7.68 13.85
CA GLN A 160 -36.41 -6.90 12.63
C GLN A 160 -35.96 -5.48 13.01
N ILE A 161 -36.66 -4.83 13.95
CA ILE A 161 -36.28 -3.49 14.43
C ILE A 161 -34.92 -3.56 15.12
N LEU A 162 -34.69 -4.57 15.97
CA LEU A 162 -33.41 -4.77 16.65
C LEU A 162 -32.29 -5.06 15.64
N GLU A 163 -32.53 -5.89 14.62
CA GLU A 163 -31.58 -6.18 13.54
C GLU A 163 -31.14 -4.91 12.82
N ILE A 164 -32.10 -4.07 12.46
CA ILE A 164 -31.83 -2.78 11.82
C ILE A 164 -30.99 -1.90 12.74
N TYR A 165 -31.36 -1.78 14.02
CA TYR A 165 -30.62 -1.00 14.99
C TYR A 165 -29.18 -1.48 15.14
N LEU A 166 -28.99 -2.78 15.38
CA LEU A 166 -27.67 -3.41 15.59
C LEU A 166 -26.72 -3.26 14.39
N ASN A 167 -27.25 -3.17 13.19
CA ASN A 167 -26.48 -3.01 11.96
C ASN A 167 -26.31 -1.56 11.51
N HIS A 168 -27.12 -0.61 12.02
CA HIS A 168 -27.12 0.76 11.50
C HIS A 168 -26.57 1.82 12.44
N ILE A 169 -26.60 1.58 13.75
CA ILE A 169 -26.19 2.59 14.72
C ILE A 169 -24.71 2.99 14.55
N PHE A 170 -24.45 4.31 14.61
CA PHE A 170 -23.10 4.84 14.54
C PHE A 170 -22.36 4.70 15.88
N LEU A 171 -21.17 4.12 15.85
CA LEU A 171 -20.35 3.78 17.01
C LEU A 171 -18.99 4.51 17.05
N GLY A 172 -18.84 5.58 16.26
CA GLY A 172 -17.54 6.27 16.13
C GLY A 172 -16.59 5.60 15.14
N ASN A 173 -15.47 6.25 14.82
CA ASN A 173 -14.41 5.74 13.91
C ASN A 173 -14.95 5.15 12.59
N ARG A 174 -15.99 5.77 12.02
CA ARG A 174 -16.71 5.32 10.82
C ARG A 174 -17.38 3.95 10.96
N ALA A 175 -17.45 3.37 12.16
CA ALA A 175 -18.10 2.09 12.39
C ALA A 175 -19.60 2.27 12.50
N TYR A 176 -20.34 1.62 11.61
CA TYR A 176 -21.80 1.53 11.62
C TYR A 176 -22.21 0.08 11.88
N GLY A 177 -22.95 -0.13 12.97
CA GLY A 177 -23.31 -1.44 13.50
C GLY A 177 -22.23 -2.09 14.35
N PHE A 178 -22.67 -2.98 15.23
CA PHE A 178 -21.81 -3.60 16.25
C PHE A 178 -20.78 -4.56 15.67
N ALA A 179 -21.05 -5.22 14.55
CA ALA A 179 -20.09 -6.09 13.90
C ALA A 179 -18.87 -5.33 13.34
N ALA A 180 -19.12 -4.16 12.73
CA ALA A 180 -18.03 -3.30 12.29
C ALA A 180 -17.28 -2.70 13.49
N ALA A 181 -18.00 -2.30 14.55
CA ALA A 181 -17.39 -1.76 15.76
C ALA A 181 -16.51 -2.79 16.47
N SER A 182 -16.93 -4.06 16.56
CA SER A 182 -16.13 -5.15 17.11
C SER A 182 -14.76 -5.26 16.44
N ARG A 183 -14.74 -5.25 15.11
CA ARG A 183 -13.50 -5.29 14.33
C ARG A 183 -12.67 -4.02 14.48
N VAL A 184 -13.32 -2.85 14.52
CA VAL A 184 -12.61 -1.56 14.66
C VAL A 184 -11.96 -1.42 16.03
N TYR A 185 -12.69 -1.73 17.11
CA TYR A 185 -12.21 -1.49 18.47
C TYR A 185 -11.39 -2.65 19.05
N TYR A 186 -11.67 -3.90 18.64
CA TYR A 186 -11.02 -5.08 19.22
C TYR A 186 -10.33 -5.99 18.20
N GLY A 187 -10.54 -5.80 16.89
CA GLY A 187 -10.00 -6.69 15.86
C GLY A 187 -10.63 -8.09 15.86
N LYS A 188 -11.82 -8.24 16.49
CA LYS A 188 -12.50 -9.52 16.72
C LYS A 188 -13.84 -9.60 15.98
N ASP A 189 -14.28 -10.80 15.68
CA ASP A 189 -15.65 -11.05 15.26
C ASP A 189 -16.61 -10.99 16.47
N LEU A 190 -17.89 -10.70 16.19
CA LEU A 190 -18.90 -10.53 17.26
C LEU A 190 -18.96 -11.71 18.25
N GLY A 191 -18.78 -12.95 17.76
CA GLY A 191 -18.82 -14.17 18.57
C GLY A 191 -17.68 -14.30 19.57
N GLU A 192 -16.61 -13.55 19.39
CA GLU A 192 -15.41 -13.60 20.23
C GLU A 192 -15.40 -12.51 21.33
N LEU A 193 -16.44 -11.64 21.35
CA LEU A 193 -16.53 -10.58 22.33
C LEU A 193 -16.80 -11.11 23.73
N SER A 194 -16.02 -10.64 24.70
CA SER A 194 -16.32 -10.79 26.12
C SER A 194 -17.51 -9.93 26.54
N ALA A 195 -18.07 -10.21 27.75
CA ALA A 195 -19.12 -9.37 28.32
C ALA A 195 -18.65 -7.94 28.59
N GLY A 196 -17.38 -7.75 28.96
CA GLY A 196 -16.76 -6.43 29.15
C GLY A 196 -16.64 -5.67 27.84
N GLU A 197 -16.21 -6.32 26.78
CA GLU A 197 -16.10 -5.73 25.43
C GLU A 197 -17.48 -5.37 24.85
N ALA A 198 -18.46 -6.28 24.96
CA ALA A 198 -19.84 -6.03 24.51
C ALA A 198 -20.49 -4.85 25.26
N ALA A 199 -20.30 -4.76 26.57
CA ALA A 199 -20.79 -3.64 27.38
C ALA A 199 -20.12 -2.31 27.03
N MET A 200 -18.83 -2.31 26.69
CA MET A 200 -18.11 -1.13 26.20
C MET A 200 -18.74 -0.62 24.90
N LEU A 201 -18.92 -1.51 23.91
CA LEU A 201 -19.53 -1.15 22.62
C LEU A 201 -20.96 -0.65 22.80
N ALA A 202 -21.78 -1.33 23.62
CA ALA A 202 -23.16 -0.92 23.91
C ALA A 202 -23.27 0.43 24.65
N GLY A 203 -22.17 0.90 25.23
CA GLY A 203 -22.09 2.22 25.86
C GLY A 203 -21.91 3.38 24.89
N ILE A 204 -21.36 3.15 23.71
CA ILE A 204 -20.94 4.19 22.75
C ILE A 204 -22.12 4.96 22.13
N PRO A 205 -23.26 4.33 21.73
CA PRO A 205 -24.34 5.01 21.02
C PRO A 205 -24.89 6.25 21.70
N LYS A 206 -24.85 6.31 23.02
CA LYS A 206 -25.34 7.45 23.78
C LYS A 206 -24.66 8.77 23.41
N ALA A 207 -23.36 8.77 23.20
CA ALA A 207 -22.57 9.90 22.69
C ALA A 207 -21.26 9.40 22.09
N PRO A 208 -21.26 9.06 20.78
CA PRO A 208 -20.13 8.38 20.13
C PRO A 208 -18.80 9.12 20.15
N SER A 209 -18.79 10.44 20.24
CA SER A 209 -17.57 11.24 20.41
C SER A 209 -17.03 11.25 21.85
N GLN A 210 -17.91 11.14 22.86
CA GLN A 210 -17.51 11.23 24.28
C GLN A 210 -17.19 9.88 24.91
N TYR A 211 -17.92 8.82 24.51
CA TYR A 211 -17.76 7.45 25.02
C TYR A 211 -16.94 6.55 24.09
N ASN A 212 -16.24 7.15 23.13
CA ASN A 212 -15.32 6.44 22.27
C ASN A 212 -14.05 6.05 23.05
N PRO A 213 -13.74 4.74 23.18
CA PRO A 213 -12.60 4.29 23.98
C PRO A 213 -11.24 4.68 23.39
N PHE A 214 -11.16 5.02 22.10
CA PHE A 214 -9.96 5.55 21.49
C PHE A 214 -9.71 7.01 21.87
N ASN A 215 -10.78 7.80 22.04
CA ASN A 215 -10.68 9.22 22.36
C ASN A 215 -10.58 9.47 23.87
N ASN A 216 -11.36 8.72 24.67
CA ASN A 216 -11.39 8.89 26.12
C ASN A 216 -11.73 7.57 26.82
N LEU A 217 -10.72 6.78 27.09
CA LEU A 217 -10.87 5.46 27.73
C LEU A 217 -11.54 5.57 29.11
N LYS A 218 -11.18 6.55 29.90
CA LYS A 218 -11.73 6.75 31.26
C LYS A 218 -13.26 6.94 31.24
N ARG A 219 -13.78 7.82 30.36
CA ARG A 219 -15.23 8.02 30.19
C ARG A 219 -15.91 6.79 29.60
N ALA A 220 -15.30 6.13 28.64
CA ALA A 220 -15.79 4.90 28.05
C ALA A 220 -15.91 3.78 29.11
N THR A 221 -14.91 3.61 29.97
CA THR A 221 -14.92 2.63 31.07
C THR A 221 -16.03 2.94 32.10
N LEU A 222 -16.22 4.20 32.47
CA LEU A 222 -17.35 4.57 33.37
C LEU A 222 -18.70 4.21 32.73
N ARG A 223 -18.86 4.38 31.42
CA ARG A 223 -20.10 4.02 30.74
C ARG A 223 -20.23 2.49 30.58
N GLN A 224 -19.18 1.77 30.34
CA GLN A 224 -19.13 0.30 30.35
C GLN A 224 -19.58 -0.26 31.69
N GLN A 225 -19.05 0.27 32.82
CA GLN A 225 -19.44 -0.15 34.16
C GLN A 225 -20.91 0.09 34.44
N TYR A 226 -21.48 1.19 33.91
CA TYR A 226 -22.92 1.43 33.96
C TYR A 226 -23.69 0.33 33.23
N VAL A 227 -23.27 -0.04 31.99
CA VAL A 227 -23.93 -1.09 31.18
C VAL A 227 -23.86 -2.44 31.91
N LEU A 228 -22.70 -2.82 32.43
CA LEU A 228 -22.51 -4.07 33.18
C LEU A 228 -23.42 -4.15 34.42
N ARG A 229 -23.56 -3.03 35.17
CA ARG A 229 -24.47 -2.97 36.25
C ARG A 229 -25.93 -3.17 35.81
N ARG A 230 -26.35 -2.55 34.69
CA ARG A 230 -27.70 -2.73 34.15
C ARG A 230 -27.94 -4.16 33.68
N MET A 231 -26.93 -4.81 33.06
CA MET A 231 -27.04 -6.22 32.68
C MET A 231 -27.22 -7.14 33.89
N ASN A 232 -26.57 -6.83 35.03
CA ASN A 232 -26.74 -7.56 36.27
C ASN A 232 -28.14 -7.33 36.88
N GLU A 233 -28.60 -6.07 36.99
CA GLU A 233 -29.91 -5.71 37.50
C GLU A 233 -31.07 -6.35 36.71
N LEU A 234 -30.87 -6.59 35.39
CA LEU A 234 -31.83 -7.25 34.52
C LEU A 234 -31.68 -8.79 34.50
N GLY A 235 -30.74 -9.36 35.24
CA GLY A 235 -30.52 -10.79 35.33
C GLY A 235 -29.83 -11.39 34.10
N PHE A 236 -29.25 -10.58 33.20
CA PHE A 236 -28.46 -11.03 32.04
C PHE A 236 -27.07 -11.52 32.42
N LEU A 237 -26.52 -11.00 33.53
CA LEU A 237 -25.26 -11.44 34.12
C LEU A 237 -25.47 -11.68 35.62
N ASN A 238 -24.86 -12.70 36.19
CA ASN A 238 -24.76 -12.90 37.62
C ASN A 238 -23.62 -12.06 38.21
N ASP A 239 -23.56 -11.97 39.57
CA ASP A 239 -22.57 -11.14 40.26
C ASP A 239 -21.12 -11.54 39.97
N ALA A 240 -20.84 -12.85 39.81
CA ALA A 240 -19.52 -13.35 39.51
C ALA A 240 -19.07 -12.91 38.09
N ALA A 241 -19.92 -13.12 37.07
CA ALA A 241 -19.65 -12.69 35.71
C ALA A 241 -19.52 -11.17 35.56
N THR A 242 -20.35 -10.43 36.33
CA THR A 242 -20.28 -8.95 36.38
C THR A 242 -18.96 -8.47 36.96
N SER A 243 -18.50 -9.08 38.05
CA SER A 243 -17.22 -8.74 38.68
C SER A 243 -16.04 -9.11 37.77
N GLN A 244 -16.09 -10.24 37.10
CA GLN A 244 -15.08 -10.66 36.11
C GLN A 244 -15.00 -9.63 34.98
N ALA A 245 -16.13 -9.27 34.36
CA ALA A 245 -16.18 -8.31 33.24
C ALA A 245 -15.73 -6.89 33.62
N ARG A 246 -15.96 -6.47 34.88
CA ARG A 246 -15.49 -5.18 35.41
C ARG A 246 -13.98 -5.11 35.58
N ASN A 247 -13.37 -6.22 35.98
CA ASN A 247 -11.92 -6.31 36.23
C ASN A 247 -11.12 -6.75 34.99
N GLU A 248 -11.81 -7.01 33.89
CA GLU A 248 -11.18 -7.38 32.62
C GLU A 248 -10.40 -6.21 32.05
N VAL A 249 -9.12 -6.45 31.72
CA VAL A 249 -8.29 -5.48 31.00
C VAL A 249 -8.60 -5.58 29.50
N LEU A 250 -9.36 -4.62 28.98
CA LEU A 250 -9.76 -4.60 27.59
C LEU A 250 -8.59 -4.16 26.70
N LYS A 251 -8.21 -5.03 25.77
CA LYS A 251 -7.18 -4.74 24.77
C LYS A 251 -7.83 -4.08 23.56
N LEU A 252 -7.70 -2.76 23.48
CA LEU A 252 -8.19 -2.00 22.33
C LEU A 252 -7.24 -2.18 21.14
N ASN A 253 -7.80 -2.46 19.97
CA ASN A 253 -7.07 -2.46 18.71
C ASN A 253 -6.88 -1.01 18.22
N ARG A 254 -5.92 -0.29 18.81
CA ARG A 254 -5.56 1.06 18.38
C ARG A 254 -4.75 1.09 17.08
N GLU A 255 -4.37 -0.07 16.61
CA GLU A 255 -3.70 -0.18 15.32
C GLU A 255 -4.70 0.15 14.21
N ARG A 256 -4.25 0.97 13.26
CA ARG A 256 -4.97 1.17 12.00
C ARG A 256 -5.26 -0.23 11.45
N GLN A 257 -6.47 -0.49 10.96
CA GLN A 257 -6.82 -1.78 10.37
C GLN A 257 -5.72 -2.17 9.38
N MET A 258 -4.76 -2.97 9.86
CA MET A 258 -3.73 -3.54 9.01
C MET A 258 -4.40 -4.70 8.28
N TYR A 259 -4.48 -4.59 6.98
CA TYR A 259 -4.84 -5.73 6.15
C TYR A 259 -3.77 -6.80 6.32
N ALA A 260 -4.15 -8.07 6.16
CA ALA A 260 -3.21 -9.20 6.28
C ALA A 260 -2.00 -9.06 5.34
N VAL A 261 -2.14 -8.25 4.28
CA VAL A 261 -1.10 -7.99 3.27
C VAL A 261 -1.01 -6.48 3.02
N ASN A 262 0.19 -5.92 3.12
CA ASN A 262 0.46 -4.51 2.78
C ASN A 262 0.50 -4.33 1.26
N ALA A 263 -0.62 -3.89 0.68
CA ALA A 263 -0.76 -3.65 -0.76
C ALA A 263 -1.64 -2.42 -1.05
N GLU A 264 -1.54 -1.39 -0.21
CA GLU A 264 -2.39 -0.21 -0.27
C GLU A 264 -2.26 0.55 -1.59
N HIS A 265 -1.07 0.60 -2.21
CA HIS A 265 -0.89 1.19 -3.53
C HIS A 265 -1.71 0.44 -4.59
N VAL A 266 -1.75 -0.89 -4.54
CA VAL A 266 -2.56 -1.71 -5.47
C VAL A 266 -4.05 -1.51 -5.19
N ALA A 267 -4.43 -1.51 -3.91
CA ALA A 267 -5.83 -1.28 -3.52
C ALA A 267 -6.33 0.08 -3.99
N GLU A 268 -5.50 1.13 -3.89
CA GLU A 268 -5.83 2.47 -4.38
C GLU A 268 -5.92 2.52 -5.92
N MET A 269 -5.01 1.86 -6.64
CA MET A 269 -5.12 1.72 -8.10
C MET A 269 -6.43 1.05 -8.51
N ALA A 270 -6.80 -0.05 -7.83
CA ALA A 270 -8.03 -0.78 -8.09
C ALA A 270 -9.27 0.08 -7.79
N ARG A 271 -9.24 0.85 -6.71
CA ARG A 271 -10.29 1.80 -6.36
C ARG A 271 -10.48 2.86 -7.44
N GLN A 272 -9.38 3.45 -7.93
CA GLN A 272 -9.44 4.49 -8.97
C GLN A 272 -10.04 3.95 -10.26
N GLU A 273 -9.58 2.79 -10.74
CA GLU A 273 -10.06 2.18 -11.98
C GLU A 273 -11.57 1.83 -11.91
N VAL A 274 -12.03 1.29 -10.78
CA VAL A 274 -13.45 0.97 -10.58
C VAL A 274 -14.29 2.26 -10.37
N PHE A 275 -13.72 3.28 -9.72
CA PHE A 275 -14.40 4.56 -9.57
C PHE A 275 -14.60 5.27 -10.91
N GLU A 276 -13.62 5.23 -11.81
CA GLU A 276 -13.76 5.78 -13.17
C GLU A 276 -14.91 5.11 -13.94
N GLN A 277 -15.15 3.82 -13.72
CA GLN A 277 -16.18 3.06 -14.41
C GLN A 277 -17.57 3.16 -13.76
N TYR A 278 -17.66 3.13 -12.42
CA TYR A 278 -18.92 3.01 -11.67
C TYR A 278 -19.29 4.26 -10.84
N GLY A 279 -18.39 5.24 -10.71
CA GLY A 279 -18.57 6.45 -9.92
C GLY A 279 -18.83 6.15 -8.43
N GLU A 280 -19.61 6.99 -7.77
CA GLU A 280 -19.97 6.87 -6.35
C GLU A 280 -20.67 5.54 -6.00
N LYS A 281 -21.32 4.89 -6.97
CA LYS A 281 -21.96 3.59 -6.76
C LYS A 281 -20.94 2.51 -6.35
N ALA A 282 -19.68 2.64 -6.77
CA ALA A 282 -18.61 1.71 -6.39
C ALA A 282 -18.50 1.53 -4.87
N TYR A 283 -18.72 2.61 -4.10
CA TYR A 283 -18.54 2.62 -2.66
C TYR A 283 -19.72 2.11 -1.82
N VAL A 284 -20.85 1.84 -2.47
CA VAL A 284 -22.09 1.47 -1.77
C VAL A 284 -22.73 0.18 -2.27
N SER A 285 -22.23 -0.38 -3.38
CA SER A 285 -22.82 -1.54 -4.08
C SER A 285 -22.16 -2.88 -3.72
N GLY A 286 -21.17 -2.90 -2.83
CA GLY A 286 -20.50 -4.14 -2.42
C GLY A 286 -19.64 -4.78 -3.50
N ILE A 287 -19.15 -3.99 -4.45
CA ILE A 287 -18.24 -4.47 -5.50
C ILE A 287 -17.01 -5.11 -4.89
N ARG A 288 -16.60 -6.25 -5.44
CA ARG A 288 -15.42 -6.98 -5.06
C ARG A 288 -14.45 -7.07 -6.22
N ILE A 289 -13.21 -6.63 -6.00
CA ILE A 289 -12.14 -6.62 -6.99
C ILE A 289 -11.13 -7.70 -6.60
N TYR A 290 -10.89 -8.64 -7.46
CA TYR A 290 -9.84 -9.63 -7.31
C TYR A 290 -8.66 -9.22 -8.17
N THR A 291 -7.48 -9.14 -7.54
CA THR A 291 -6.25 -8.76 -8.23
C THR A 291 -5.41 -9.98 -8.58
N THR A 292 -4.35 -9.77 -9.36
CA THR A 292 -3.32 -10.78 -9.67
C THR A 292 -2.24 -10.86 -8.59
N ILE A 293 -2.30 -9.99 -7.58
CA ILE A 293 -1.31 -9.91 -6.50
C ILE A 293 -1.33 -11.20 -5.69
N ARG A 294 -0.14 -11.77 -5.49
CA ARG A 294 0.06 -12.94 -4.62
C ARG A 294 0.56 -12.49 -3.26
N LYS A 295 -0.07 -12.98 -2.20
CA LYS A 295 0.25 -12.61 -0.82
C LYS A 295 1.74 -12.74 -0.51
N ALA A 296 2.32 -13.91 -0.74
CA ALA A 296 3.71 -14.19 -0.44
C ALA A 296 4.69 -13.28 -1.22
N ASP A 297 4.39 -13.03 -2.50
CA ASP A 297 5.22 -12.16 -3.35
C ASP A 297 5.10 -10.71 -2.92
N GLN A 298 3.90 -10.23 -2.55
CA GLN A 298 3.67 -8.88 -2.07
C GLN A 298 4.36 -8.61 -0.73
N GLU A 299 4.24 -9.53 0.23
CA GLU A 299 4.94 -9.44 1.51
C GLU A 299 6.47 -9.44 1.31
N ALA A 300 6.95 -10.27 0.39
CA ALA A 300 8.36 -10.30 0.02
C ALA A 300 8.82 -8.96 -0.59
N ALA A 301 8.01 -8.36 -1.48
CA ALA A 301 8.30 -7.09 -2.13
C ALA A 301 8.38 -5.95 -1.12
N THR A 302 7.35 -5.81 -0.26
CA THR A 302 7.30 -4.77 0.77
C THR A 302 8.46 -4.90 1.76
N ALA A 303 8.73 -6.10 2.26
CA ALA A 303 9.83 -6.33 3.19
C ALA A 303 11.21 -6.07 2.56
N SER A 304 11.40 -6.46 1.28
CA SER A 304 12.66 -6.27 0.57
C SER A 304 12.93 -4.79 0.27
N LEU A 305 11.89 -4.06 -0.13
CA LEU A 305 11.95 -2.62 -0.36
C LEU A 305 12.30 -1.88 0.94
N ARG A 306 11.54 -2.12 2.02
CA ARG A 306 11.78 -1.49 3.33
C ARG A 306 13.18 -1.79 3.85
N LYS A 307 13.63 -3.04 3.75
CA LYS A 307 14.99 -3.43 4.15
C LYS A 307 16.03 -2.66 3.37
N GLY A 308 15.93 -2.58 2.04
CA GLY A 308 16.89 -1.89 1.19
C GLY A 308 16.94 -0.37 1.45
N VAL A 309 15.77 0.26 1.62
CA VAL A 309 15.67 1.68 2.00
C VAL A 309 16.32 1.94 3.35
N MET A 310 16.05 1.10 4.36
CA MET A 310 16.64 1.26 5.71
C MET A 310 18.14 0.99 5.72
N GLU A 311 18.64 0.06 4.91
CA GLU A 311 20.08 -0.19 4.75
C GLU A 311 20.76 1.01 4.08
N TYR A 312 20.16 1.59 3.06
CA TYR A 312 20.64 2.83 2.45
C TYR A 312 20.68 3.95 3.48
N ASP A 313 19.58 4.20 4.18
CA ASP A 313 19.45 5.27 5.17
C ASP A 313 20.48 5.15 6.30
N ARG A 314 20.72 3.92 6.77
CA ARG A 314 21.72 3.62 7.79
C ARG A 314 23.15 3.96 7.34
N ARG A 315 23.50 3.72 6.06
CA ARG A 315 24.80 4.07 5.50
C ARG A 315 25.07 5.59 5.47
N HIS A 316 23.98 6.39 5.42
CA HIS A 316 24.07 7.85 5.38
C HIS A 316 24.04 8.52 6.77
N GLY A 317 23.98 7.73 7.84
CA GLY A 317 24.10 8.16 9.22
C GLY A 317 22.83 8.77 9.82
N TYR A 318 22.90 9.07 11.08
CA TYR A 318 21.79 9.63 11.85
C TYR A 318 21.63 11.13 11.62
N ARG A 319 20.41 11.59 11.45
CA ARG A 319 20.05 12.98 11.14
C ARG A 319 19.48 13.77 12.33
N GLY A 320 19.45 13.16 13.51
CA GLY A 320 18.90 13.75 14.73
C GLY A 320 17.46 13.31 15.04
N PRO A 321 16.95 13.69 16.21
CA PRO A 321 15.55 13.43 16.60
C PRO A 321 14.57 14.23 15.71
N GLU A 322 13.32 13.74 15.60
CA GLU A 322 12.26 14.41 14.83
C GLU A 322 11.71 15.66 15.51
N GLY A 323 11.93 15.81 16.79
CA GLY A 323 11.47 16.93 17.60
C GLY A 323 11.88 16.79 19.04
N LEU A 324 11.55 17.79 19.83
CA LEU A 324 11.81 17.84 21.27
C LEU A 324 10.53 18.31 21.97
N ILE A 325 10.09 17.58 23.00
CA ILE A 325 9.00 17.99 23.89
C ILE A 325 9.55 18.35 25.26
N ASN A 326 8.84 19.17 26.00
CA ASN A 326 9.18 19.50 27.37
C ASN A 326 8.51 18.50 28.33
N LEU A 327 9.29 17.55 28.82
CA LEU A 327 8.91 16.70 29.93
C LEU A 327 9.14 17.47 31.23
N GLY A 328 8.10 17.60 32.06
CA GLY A 328 8.14 18.35 33.34
C GLY A 328 9.20 17.82 34.32
N ALA A 329 9.17 18.36 35.55
CA ALA A 329 10.04 17.88 36.62
C ALA A 329 9.51 16.59 37.30
N ASP A 330 8.21 16.32 37.13
CA ASP A 330 7.53 15.14 37.69
C ASP A 330 7.72 13.94 36.72
N LYS A 331 8.55 13.01 37.12
CA LYS A 331 8.86 11.80 36.31
C LYS A 331 7.65 10.84 36.22
N ASP A 332 6.72 10.88 37.18
CA ASP A 332 5.54 10.01 37.19
C ASP A 332 4.52 10.45 36.11
N ALA A 333 4.59 11.73 35.66
CA ALA A 333 3.77 12.26 34.56
C ALA A 333 4.42 12.14 33.17
N ASP A 334 5.67 11.69 33.09
CA ASP A 334 6.45 11.63 31.82
C ASP A 334 5.79 10.71 30.78
N GLU A 335 5.29 9.56 31.20
CA GLU A 335 4.66 8.60 30.27
C GLU A 335 3.35 9.16 29.69
N GLU A 336 2.49 9.80 30.50
CA GLU A 336 1.25 10.42 30.05
C GLU A 336 1.55 11.58 29.07
N THR A 337 2.53 12.43 29.39
CA THR A 337 2.98 13.54 28.53
C THR A 337 3.57 13.01 27.21
N ALA A 338 4.32 11.92 27.25
CA ALA A 338 4.88 11.28 26.08
C ALA A 338 3.78 10.67 25.17
N GLU A 339 2.79 9.98 25.76
CA GLU A 339 1.65 9.44 25.02
C GLU A 339 0.86 10.55 24.32
N GLU A 340 0.59 11.67 25.00
CA GLU A 340 -0.11 12.82 24.43
C GLU A 340 0.65 13.41 23.24
N ALA A 341 1.96 13.61 23.38
CA ALA A 341 2.81 14.14 22.32
C ALA A 341 2.95 13.21 21.09
N LEU A 342 2.75 11.91 21.28
CA LEU A 342 2.82 10.92 20.22
C LEU A 342 1.48 10.64 19.54
N GLN A 343 0.36 11.22 20.00
CA GLN A 343 -0.96 10.96 19.40
C GLN A 343 -1.01 11.26 17.90
N ASP A 344 -0.43 12.38 17.48
CA ASP A 344 -0.42 12.84 16.09
C ASP A 344 0.76 12.29 15.26
N LYS A 345 1.61 11.43 15.85
CA LYS A 345 2.75 10.82 15.15
C LYS A 345 2.38 9.48 14.58
N ASP A 346 2.27 9.36 13.27
CA ASP A 346 1.97 8.07 12.63
C ASP A 346 3.10 7.05 12.81
N ILE A 347 2.71 5.78 12.91
CA ILE A 347 3.64 4.65 12.72
C ILE A 347 3.83 4.52 11.20
N VAL A 348 5.06 4.63 10.73
CA VAL A 348 5.40 4.58 9.30
C VAL A 348 6.11 3.25 9.03
N GLY A 349 5.51 2.38 8.25
CA GLY A 349 5.96 1.00 8.13
C GLY A 349 5.98 0.33 9.51
N ASP A 350 7.14 -0.17 9.90
CA ASP A 350 7.36 -0.77 11.22
C ASP A 350 8.10 0.18 12.18
N LEU A 351 8.20 1.48 11.81
CA LEU A 351 8.94 2.47 12.58
C LEU A 351 8.05 3.15 13.62
N MET A 352 8.20 2.72 14.86
CA MET A 352 7.44 3.17 16.03
C MET A 352 7.94 4.52 16.53
N PRO A 353 7.11 5.57 16.63
CA PRO A 353 7.51 6.80 17.31
C PRO A 353 7.59 6.57 18.83
N ALA A 354 8.62 7.17 19.44
CA ALA A 354 8.86 7.08 20.87
C ALA A 354 9.46 8.40 21.40
N VAL A 355 9.20 8.70 22.67
CA VAL A 355 9.81 9.81 23.38
C VAL A 355 10.91 9.28 24.30
N VAL A 356 12.08 9.89 24.25
CA VAL A 356 13.20 9.56 25.13
C VAL A 356 12.92 10.11 26.53
N LEU A 357 12.82 9.24 27.51
CA LEU A 357 12.68 9.58 28.93
C LEU A 357 14.02 9.83 29.60
N GLU A 358 15.01 8.99 29.29
CA GLU A 358 16.38 9.10 29.78
C GLU A 358 17.37 8.73 28.65
N ALA A 359 18.48 9.43 28.59
CA ALA A 359 19.55 9.12 27.63
C ALA A 359 20.93 9.38 28.21
N ASP A 360 21.80 8.39 28.12
CA ASP A 360 23.24 8.50 28.35
C ASP A 360 24.03 7.84 27.20
N SER A 361 25.36 7.75 27.33
CA SER A 361 26.22 7.16 26.29
C SER A 361 26.10 5.65 26.13
N LYS A 362 25.47 4.95 27.08
CA LYS A 362 25.38 3.48 27.13
C LYS A 362 23.95 2.96 27.02
N GLN A 363 22.97 3.80 27.37
CA GLN A 363 21.58 3.40 27.49
C GLN A 363 20.65 4.55 27.12
N VAL A 364 19.52 4.21 26.49
CA VAL A 364 18.37 5.11 26.28
C VAL A 364 17.13 4.38 26.78
N ILE A 365 16.29 5.09 27.56
CA ILE A 365 14.95 4.64 27.93
C ILE A 365 13.96 5.48 27.13
N ALA A 366 13.06 4.84 26.40
CA ALA A 366 12.10 5.50 25.56
C ALA A 366 10.70 4.93 25.76
N HIS A 367 9.69 5.81 25.76
CA HIS A 367 8.28 5.46 25.85
C HIS A 367 7.66 5.51 24.46
N THR A 368 7.06 4.40 24.01
CA THR A 368 6.53 4.24 22.67
C THR A 368 5.09 4.74 22.56
N LYS A 369 4.64 5.06 21.34
CA LYS A 369 3.22 5.38 21.07
C LYS A 369 2.23 4.29 21.52
N ARG A 370 2.68 3.03 21.66
CA ARG A 370 1.86 1.91 22.13
C ARG A 370 1.73 1.84 23.66
N GLY A 371 2.39 2.75 24.38
CA GLY A 371 2.38 2.77 25.85
C GLY A 371 3.39 1.80 26.48
N GLU A 372 4.42 1.38 25.74
CA GLU A 372 5.48 0.51 26.23
C GLU A 372 6.74 1.33 26.54
N THR A 373 7.28 1.19 27.72
CA THR A 373 8.59 1.77 28.08
C THR A 373 9.70 0.75 27.83
N VAL A 374 10.58 1.06 26.87
CA VAL A 374 11.64 0.17 26.41
C VAL A 374 13.02 0.69 26.80
N LYS A 375 13.89 -0.25 27.16
CA LYS A 375 15.29 0.01 27.54
C LYS A 375 16.23 -0.45 26.44
N LEU A 376 16.96 0.49 25.84
CA LEU A 376 17.82 0.31 24.69
C LEU A 376 19.28 0.32 25.13
N GLY A 377 19.96 -0.79 24.98
CA GLY A 377 21.40 -0.93 25.28
C GLY A 377 22.31 -0.62 24.08
N ALA A 378 23.60 -0.82 24.24
CA ALA A 378 24.64 -0.42 23.28
C ALA A 378 24.38 -0.93 21.84
N ASP A 379 23.92 -2.17 21.65
CA ASP A 379 23.62 -2.72 20.32
C ASP A 379 22.47 -2.00 19.65
N ALA A 380 21.46 -1.60 20.40
CA ALA A 380 20.29 -0.85 19.93
C ALA A 380 20.63 0.61 19.55
N LEU A 381 21.75 1.13 20.06
CA LEU A 381 22.16 2.52 19.90
C LEU A 381 23.21 2.74 18.78
N ARG A 382 23.53 1.71 17.99
CA ARG A 382 24.63 1.79 16.98
C ARG A 382 24.50 2.98 16.03
N LEU A 383 23.27 3.30 15.58
CA LEU A 383 23.02 4.41 14.66
C LEU A 383 23.32 5.78 15.31
N VAL A 384 23.02 5.92 16.60
CA VAL A 384 23.15 7.18 17.36
C VAL A 384 24.40 7.23 18.24
N ALA A 385 25.22 6.19 18.26
CA ALA A 385 26.37 6.05 19.16
C ALA A 385 27.33 7.24 19.09
N ARG A 386 27.64 7.71 17.88
CA ARG A 386 28.49 8.89 17.67
C ARG A 386 27.87 10.14 18.30
N ALA A 387 26.59 10.40 18.01
CA ALA A 387 25.88 11.56 18.54
C ALA A 387 25.76 11.53 20.07
N LEU A 388 25.54 10.36 20.68
CA LEU A 388 25.52 10.18 22.14
C LEU A 388 26.88 10.41 22.78
N GLY A 389 27.97 10.05 22.12
CA GLY A 389 29.34 10.23 22.61
C GLY A 389 29.86 11.68 22.58
N GLU A 390 29.33 12.51 21.72
CA GLU A 390 29.69 13.90 21.57
C GLU A 390 28.85 14.80 22.52
N LYS A 391 29.53 15.57 23.41
CA LYS A 391 28.83 16.39 24.43
C LYS A 391 27.92 17.46 23.86
N SER A 392 28.28 18.06 22.74
CA SER A 392 27.56 19.21 22.13
C SER A 392 26.99 18.87 20.74
N SER A 393 26.74 17.61 20.43
CA SER A 393 26.15 17.23 19.14
C SER A 393 24.69 17.72 19.05
N PRO A 394 24.32 18.50 18.02
CA PRO A 394 22.92 18.88 17.80
C PRO A 394 22.04 17.68 17.41
N LEU A 395 22.66 16.57 17.04
CA LEU A 395 21.97 15.32 16.68
C LEU A 395 21.75 14.40 17.87
N LYS A 396 22.22 14.78 19.08
CA LYS A 396 22.14 13.92 20.27
C LYS A 396 20.71 13.75 20.74
N PRO A 397 20.19 12.51 20.84
CA PRO A 397 18.95 12.25 21.57
C PRO A 397 19.11 12.64 23.05
N VAL A 398 18.23 13.46 23.54
CA VAL A 398 18.17 13.90 24.95
C VAL A 398 16.77 13.64 25.51
N ARG A 399 16.59 13.78 26.83
CA ARG A 399 15.26 13.66 27.46
C ARG A 399 14.24 14.58 26.77
N GLY A 400 13.08 14.04 26.37
CA GLY A 400 12.05 14.71 25.58
C GLY A 400 12.23 14.59 24.05
N SER A 401 13.35 14.04 23.56
CA SER A 401 13.53 13.82 22.11
C SER A 401 12.52 12.82 21.56
N ILE A 402 11.91 13.16 20.41
CA ILE A 402 11.09 12.21 19.64
C ILE A 402 12.01 11.47 18.67
N VAL A 403 12.03 10.15 18.79
CA VAL A 403 12.84 9.24 17.98
C VAL A 403 11.99 8.16 17.33
N ARG A 404 12.56 7.41 16.38
CA ARG A 404 11.93 6.19 15.84
C ARG A 404 12.62 4.95 16.37
N LEU A 405 11.82 3.96 16.69
CA LEU A 405 12.28 2.62 17.02
C LEU A 405 11.86 1.65 15.92
N GLY A 406 12.74 0.77 15.54
CA GLY A 406 12.47 -0.34 14.64
C GLY A 406 12.89 -1.66 15.30
N LEU A 407 12.48 -2.78 14.73
CA LEU A 407 12.95 -4.10 15.18
C LEU A 407 14.14 -4.54 14.33
N ASP A 408 15.17 -5.07 14.99
CA ASP A 408 16.28 -5.73 14.31
C ASP A 408 15.91 -7.15 13.85
N GLU A 409 16.85 -7.86 13.22
CA GLU A 409 16.62 -9.23 12.72
C GLU A 409 16.34 -10.25 13.87
N LYS A 410 16.62 -9.90 15.11
CA LYS A 410 16.33 -10.70 16.31
C LYS A 410 15.02 -10.31 17.00
N GLY A 411 14.29 -9.33 16.43
CA GLY A 411 13.07 -8.80 17.03
C GLY A 411 13.30 -7.87 18.21
N LEU A 412 14.49 -7.29 18.38
CA LEU A 412 14.82 -6.36 19.45
C LEU A 412 14.68 -4.92 18.97
N TRP A 413 14.16 -4.04 19.83
CA TRP A 413 14.06 -2.61 19.54
C TRP A 413 15.43 -1.97 19.37
N VAL A 414 15.57 -1.19 18.28
CA VAL A 414 16.75 -0.36 17.97
C VAL A 414 16.32 1.05 17.61
N ILE A 415 17.14 2.05 17.94
CA ILE A 415 16.91 3.41 17.44
C ILE A 415 17.19 3.46 15.95
N THR A 416 16.25 4.04 15.23
CA THR A 416 16.34 4.29 13.79
C THR A 416 15.79 5.69 13.46
N GLN A 417 15.45 5.95 12.21
CA GLN A 417 14.88 7.22 11.74
C GLN A 417 13.98 7.01 10.52
N LEU A 418 13.11 7.96 10.21
CA LEU A 418 12.32 7.94 8.97
C LEU A 418 13.26 8.10 7.77
N PRO A 419 13.20 7.23 6.77
CA PRO A 419 13.99 7.39 5.56
C PRO A 419 13.55 8.63 4.78
N LYS A 420 14.50 9.26 4.08
CA LYS A 420 14.22 10.36 3.14
C LYS A 420 14.18 9.89 1.70
N VAL A 421 14.83 8.77 1.41
CA VAL A 421 14.85 8.17 0.10
C VAL A 421 13.61 7.30 -0.09
N GLU A 422 13.10 7.28 -1.31
CA GLU A 422 12.01 6.41 -1.72
C GLU A 422 12.51 5.28 -2.61
N ALA A 423 11.71 4.24 -2.74
CA ALA A 423 12.01 3.11 -3.60
C ALA A 423 10.73 2.54 -4.22
N ALA A 424 10.89 1.80 -5.29
CA ALA A 424 9.82 1.05 -5.93
C ALA A 424 10.27 -0.36 -6.26
N LEU A 425 9.35 -1.31 -6.14
CA LEU A 425 9.53 -2.66 -6.63
C LEU A 425 8.25 -3.14 -7.29
N VAL A 426 8.36 -3.66 -8.50
CA VAL A 426 7.26 -4.32 -9.21
C VAL A 426 7.75 -5.63 -9.81
N SER A 427 6.91 -6.65 -9.74
CA SER A 427 7.16 -7.91 -10.42
C SER A 427 5.99 -8.33 -11.30
N VAL A 428 6.33 -8.88 -12.48
CA VAL A 428 5.39 -9.21 -13.55
C VAL A 428 5.70 -10.61 -14.06
N GLU A 429 4.67 -11.38 -14.32
CA GLU A 429 4.73 -12.68 -14.98
C GLU A 429 4.89 -12.46 -16.49
N PRO A 430 6.04 -12.82 -17.12
CA PRO A 430 6.26 -12.50 -18.52
C PRO A 430 5.40 -13.31 -19.49
N ALA A 431 4.73 -14.35 -19.01
CA ALA A 431 3.85 -15.20 -19.82
C ALA A 431 2.54 -14.50 -20.20
N ASP A 432 1.95 -13.72 -19.28
CA ASP A 432 0.62 -13.10 -19.46
C ASP A 432 0.52 -11.65 -18.97
N GLY A 433 1.56 -11.14 -18.30
CA GLY A 433 1.60 -9.79 -17.78
C GLY A 433 0.97 -9.60 -16.39
N ALA A 434 0.59 -10.65 -15.70
CA ALA A 434 0.05 -10.56 -14.36
C ALA A 434 1.04 -9.91 -13.39
N ILE A 435 0.66 -8.82 -12.74
CA ILE A 435 1.46 -8.18 -11.68
C ILE A 435 1.35 -9.03 -10.43
N ARG A 436 2.45 -9.66 -9.99
CA ARG A 436 2.49 -10.53 -8.82
C ARG A 436 2.69 -9.77 -7.52
N ALA A 437 3.47 -8.68 -7.57
CA ALA A 437 3.70 -7.79 -6.45
C ALA A 437 3.98 -6.37 -6.94
N LEU A 438 3.54 -5.39 -6.14
CA LEU A 438 3.77 -3.97 -6.40
C LEU A 438 3.92 -3.22 -5.08
N ALA A 439 5.13 -2.72 -4.82
CA ALA A 439 5.44 -1.84 -3.69
C ALA A 439 5.84 -0.46 -4.23
N GLY A 440 4.93 0.51 -4.12
CA GLY A 440 5.08 1.84 -4.73
C GLY A 440 5.84 2.86 -3.88
N GLY A 441 6.30 2.49 -2.68
CA GLY A 441 7.04 3.34 -1.75
C GLY A 441 7.29 2.64 -0.43
N PHE A 442 7.98 3.31 0.49
CA PHE A 442 8.29 2.78 1.82
C PHE A 442 7.04 2.50 2.65
N ASP A 443 6.09 3.45 2.65
CA ASP A 443 4.83 3.35 3.37
C ASP A 443 3.76 4.24 2.73
N PHE A 444 2.60 3.68 2.40
CA PHE A 444 1.49 4.39 1.75
C PHE A 444 0.91 5.53 2.61
N THR A 445 0.98 5.42 3.94
CA THR A 445 0.49 6.45 4.85
C THR A 445 1.36 7.69 4.82
N ALA A 446 2.68 7.47 4.78
CA ALA A 446 3.66 8.55 4.72
C ALA A 446 3.71 9.20 3.32
N ASN A 447 3.63 8.38 2.27
CA ASN A 447 3.67 8.85 0.88
C ASN A 447 2.72 8.03 0.01
N LYS A 448 1.65 8.68 -0.48
CA LYS A 448 0.63 8.05 -1.34
C LYS A 448 1.05 7.95 -2.80
N PHE A 449 2.12 8.64 -3.18
CA PHE A 449 2.63 8.64 -4.55
C PHE A 449 3.15 7.26 -4.91
N ASN A 450 2.59 6.68 -5.98
CA ASN A 450 2.97 5.34 -6.42
C ASN A 450 4.15 5.42 -7.39
N HIS A 451 5.36 5.24 -6.87
CA HIS A 451 6.58 5.32 -7.69
C HIS A 451 6.64 4.26 -8.78
N VAL A 452 5.90 3.15 -8.67
CA VAL A 452 5.85 2.13 -9.72
C VAL A 452 5.15 2.62 -10.98
N THR A 453 4.08 3.40 -10.85
CA THR A 453 3.22 3.80 -11.97
C THR A 453 3.32 5.27 -12.34
N GLN A 454 3.72 6.14 -11.41
CA GLN A 454 3.66 7.59 -11.55
C GLN A 454 5.05 8.25 -11.67
N ALA A 455 6.10 7.62 -11.13
CA ALA A 455 7.44 8.20 -11.17
C ALA A 455 8.09 8.00 -12.55
N LEU A 456 8.11 9.04 -13.36
CA LEU A 456 8.89 9.10 -14.60
C LEU A 456 10.34 9.47 -14.23
N ARG A 457 11.24 8.46 -14.25
CA ARG A 457 12.64 8.59 -13.85
C ARG A 457 13.56 8.13 -14.96
N GLN A 458 14.79 8.65 -14.97
CA GLN A 458 15.79 8.22 -15.94
C GLN A 458 16.28 6.80 -15.63
N PRO A 459 16.09 5.82 -16.54
CA PRO A 459 16.52 4.45 -16.33
C PRO A 459 18.05 4.28 -16.38
N GLY A 460 18.77 5.25 -16.87
CA GLY A 460 20.22 5.19 -16.99
C GLY A 460 20.67 3.97 -17.78
N SER A 461 21.76 3.33 -17.34
CA SER A 461 22.32 2.16 -18.01
C SER A 461 21.39 0.93 -18.07
N SER A 462 20.28 0.89 -17.34
CA SER A 462 19.29 -0.19 -17.51
C SER A 462 18.51 -0.09 -18.84
N PHE A 463 18.67 1.01 -19.56
CA PHE A 463 18.12 1.20 -20.91
C PHE A 463 18.99 0.59 -22.02
N LYS A 464 20.29 0.34 -21.76
CA LYS A 464 21.24 -0.20 -22.76
C LYS A 464 20.77 -1.47 -23.48
N PRO A 465 20.12 -2.45 -22.83
CA PRO A 465 19.65 -3.65 -23.52
C PRO A 465 18.78 -3.37 -24.74
N PHE A 466 17.95 -2.31 -24.72
CA PHE A 466 17.09 -1.95 -25.85
C PHE A 466 17.91 -1.42 -27.05
N ILE A 467 18.97 -0.67 -26.79
CA ILE A 467 19.91 -0.17 -27.81
C ILE A 467 20.72 -1.33 -28.40
N TYR A 468 21.15 -2.28 -27.56
CA TYR A 468 21.89 -3.46 -28.01
C TYR A 468 20.99 -4.41 -28.81
N SER A 469 19.72 -4.56 -28.40
CA SER A 469 18.72 -5.29 -29.19
C SER A 469 18.51 -4.68 -30.57
N ALA A 470 18.39 -3.35 -30.66
CA ALA A 470 18.34 -2.63 -31.94
C ALA A 470 19.62 -2.84 -32.80
N ALA A 471 20.76 -2.91 -32.13
CA ALA A 471 22.05 -3.16 -32.85
C ALA A 471 22.14 -4.58 -33.44
N LEU A 472 21.62 -5.60 -32.71
CA LEU A 472 21.55 -6.98 -33.26
C LEU A 472 20.73 -7.03 -34.55
N GLU A 473 19.63 -6.30 -34.66
CA GLU A 473 18.81 -6.17 -35.88
C GLU A 473 19.59 -5.48 -37.04
N LYS A 474 20.60 -4.68 -36.73
CA LYS A 474 21.48 -4.00 -37.68
C LYS A 474 22.76 -4.79 -38.01
N GLY A 475 22.82 -6.07 -37.65
CA GLY A 475 23.91 -6.97 -37.97
C GLY A 475 25.09 -6.91 -36.99
N PHE A 476 24.94 -6.32 -35.81
CA PHE A 476 25.90 -6.53 -34.74
C PHE A 476 25.78 -7.97 -34.21
N THR A 477 26.89 -8.48 -33.69
CA THR A 477 26.91 -9.76 -32.97
C THR A 477 27.47 -9.54 -31.57
N PRO A 478 27.26 -10.46 -30.63
CA PRO A 478 27.92 -10.39 -29.33
C PRO A 478 29.45 -10.33 -29.39
N ALA A 479 30.05 -10.87 -30.47
CA ALA A 479 31.48 -10.88 -30.72
C ALA A 479 31.99 -9.59 -31.40
N THR A 480 31.12 -8.74 -31.92
CA THR A 480 31.51 -7.48 -32.58
C THR A 480 32.41 -6.64 -31.67
N ILE A 481 33.57 -6.23 -32.21
CA ILE A 481 34.56 -5.42 -31.51
C ILE A 481 34.19 -3.94 -31.61
N VAL A 482 34.05 -3.29 -30.48
CA VAL A 482 33.79 -1.85 -30.37
C VAL A 482 34.82 -1.22 -29.46
N ASN A 483 35.31 -0.04 -29.83
CA ASN A 483 36.38 0.64 -29.10
C ASN A 483 35.85 1.38 -27.85
N ASP A 484 36.35 1.02 -26.67
CA ASP A 484 36.12 1.74 -25.41
C ASP A 484 37.22 2.81 -25.25
N ALA A 485 37.09 3.92 -25.98
CA ALA A 485 38.01 5.04 -25.93
C ALA A 485 37.24 6.37 -25.78
N PRO A 486 37.86 7.44 -25.27
CA PRO A 486 37.24 8.77 -25.15
C PRO A 486 36.59 9.21 -26.46
N VAL A 487 35.52 9.96 -26.38
CA VAL A 487 34.84 10.61 -27.51
C VAL A 487 34.44 12.01 -27.07
N VAL A 488 34.73 12.97 -27.90
CA VAL A 488 34.29 14.36 -27.74
C VAL A 488 33.34 14.70 -28.90
N PHE A 489 32.20 15.26 -28.59
CA PHE A 489 31.23 15.67 -29.60
C PHE A 489 31.18 17.19 -29.69
N ASP A 490 31.39 17.69 -30.92
CA ASP A 490 31.38 19.11 -31.26
C ASP A 490 30.02 19.77 -30.94
N PRO A 491 30.00 20.99 -30.41
CA PRO A 491 28.79 21.78 -30.11
C PRO A 491 27.77 21.87 -31.26
N GLY A 492 28.21 21.89 -32.52
CA GLY A 492 27.33 21.96 -33.68
C GLY A 492 26.40 20.75 -33.90
N ARG A 493 26.68 19.61 -33.26
CA ARG A 493 25.89 18.37 -33.36
C ARG A 493 24.99 18.08 -32.14
N ASN A 494 25.17 18.80 -31.02
CA ASN A 494 24.49 18.55 -29.74
C ASN A 494 23.83 19.80 -29.14
N GLY A 495 23.30 20.69 -29.97
CA GLY A 495 22.56 21.86 -29.44
C GLY A 495 23.44 22.93 -28.79
N GLY A 496 24.71 23.04 -29.14
CA GLY A 496 25.58 24.14 -28.76
C GLY A 496 26.46 23.93 -27.52
N GLN A 497 26.51 22.73 -26.95
CA GLN A 497 27.42 22.41 -25.82
C GLN A 497 28.38 21.26 -26.19
N VAL A 498 29.65 21.38 -25.77
CA VAL A 498 30.63 20.29 -25.86
C VAL A 498 30.17 19.15 -24.93
N TRP A 499 30.07 17.93 -25.44
CA TRP A 499 29.70 16.78 -24.66
C TRP A 499 30.83 15.76 -24.60
N GLU A 500 31.39 15.56 -23.42
CA GLU A 500 32.49 14.63 -23.12
C GLU A 500 32.00 13.52 -22.19
N PRO A 501 31.29 12.50 -22.70
CA PRO A 501 30.85 11.39 -21.86
C PRO A 501 32.06 10.59 -21.36
N LYS A 502 31.94 10.07 -20.13
CA LYS A 502 32.96 9.23 -19.49
C LYS A 502 32.36 7.88 -19.08
N ASN A 503 33.21 6.85 -19.03
CA ASN A 503 32.83 5.63 -18.33
C ASN A 503 32.67 5.92 -16.83
N TYR A 504 31.79 5.19 -16.16
CA TYR A 504 31.54 5.37 -14.72
C TYR A 504 32.82 5.21 -13.88
N ASP A 505 33.66 4.23 -14.25
CA ASP A 505 34.93 3.94 -13.58
C ASP A 505 36.09 4.85 -14.02
N GLY A 506 35.82 5.79 -14.93
CA GLY A 506 36.82 6.69 -15.50
C GLY A 506 37.88 5.99 -16.35
N LYS A 507 37.77 4.68 -16.59
CA LYS A 507 38.76 3.87 -17.30
C LYS A 507 38.28 3.52 -18.70
N TYR A 508 39.26 3.45 -19.62
CA TYR A 508 39.05 3.05 -21.01
C TYR A 508 39.88 1.78 -21.28
N GLU A 509 39.24 0.75 -21.82
CA GLU A 509 39.84 -0.57 -22.02
C GLU A 509 40.19 -0.87 -23.47
N GLY A 510 39.95 0.09 -24.40
CA GLY A 510 40.20 -0.07 -25.81
C GLY A 510 39.21 -1.02 -26.52
N PRO A 511 39.64 -1.70 -27.61
CA PRO A 511 38.75 -2.61 -28.34
C PRO A 511 38.25 -3.75 -27.47
N MET A 512 36.91 -3.93 -27.39
CA MET A 512 36.30 -5.00 -26.63
C MET A 512 35.05 -5.55 -27.31
N ARG A 513 34.66 -6.76 -26.94
CA ARG A 513 33.45 -7.40 -27.48
C ARG A 513 32.19 -6.72 -26.94
N LEU A 514 31.16 -6.67 -27.76
CA LEU A 514 29.86 -6.12 -27.42
C LEU A 514 29.29 -6.77 -26.11
N ARG A 515 29.44 -8.11 -25.97
CA ARG A 515 29.08 -8.87 -24.76
C ARG A 515 29.75 -8.33 -23.52
N THR A 516 31.06 -8.17 -23.55
CA THR A 516 31.85 -7.67 -22.41
C THR A 516 31.48 -6.23 -22.08
N ALA A 517 31.22 -5.41 -23.09
CA ALA A 517 30.84 -4.03 -22.93
C ALA A 517 29.49 -3.86 -22.21
N LEU A 518 28.50 -4.71 -22.54
CA LEU A 518 27.22 -4.70 -21.81
C LEU A 518 27.37 -5.20 -20.36
N ALA A 519 28.13 -6.28 -20.16
CA ALA A 519 28.39 -6.85 -18.83
C ALA A 519 29.06 -5.82 -17.89
N LYS A 520 30.06 -5.09 -18.40
CA LYS A 520 30.77 -4.01 -17.68
C LYS A 520 30.05 -2.65 -17.76
N SER A 521 28.95 -2.56 -18.50
CA SER A 521 28.14 -1.34 -18.67
C SER A 521 28.92 -0.14 -19.24
N LYS A 522 29.85 -0.38 -20.19
CA LYS A 522 30.69 0.69 -20.77
C LYS A 522 29.88 1.72 -21.55
N ASN A 523 30.06 2.99 -21.21
CA ASN A 523 29.31 4.10 -21.81
C ASN A 523 29.79 4.38 -23.24
N MET A 524 31.13 4.42 -23.45
CA MET A 524 31.70 4.75 -24.74
C MET A 524 31.31 3.77 -25.84
N VAL A 525 31.26 2.48 -25.49
CA VAL A 525 30.80 1.44 -26.40
C VAL A 525 29.33 1.64 -26.76
N SER A 526 28.46 1.88 -25.76
CA SER A 526 27.03 2.07 -26.02
C SER A 526 26.73 3.29 -26.89
N ILE A 527 27.48 4.38 -26.72
CA ILE A 527 27.35 5.58 -27.54
C ILE A 527 27.79 5.29 -29.01
N ARG A 528 28.90 4.59 -29.19
CA ARG A 528 29.35 4.20 -30.56
C ARG A 528 28.39 3.25 -31.24
N VAL A 529 27.81 2.32 -30.51
CA VAL A 529 26.75 1.43 -31.01
C VAL A 529 25.56 2.24 -31.51
N LEU A 530 25.06 3.18 -30.65
CA LEU A 530 23.94 4.04 -31.02
C LEU A 530 24.28 4.95 -32.21
N GLN A 531 25.49 5.50 -32.27
CA GLN A 531 25.96 6.29 -33.40
C GLN A 531 25.97 5.48 -34.68
N ALA A 532 26.42 4.23 -34.62
CA ALA A 532 26.52 3.34 -35.81
C ALA A 532 25.14 2.91 -36.33
N ILE A 533 24.16 2.67 -35.46
CA ILE A 533 22.80 2.28 -35.91
C ILE A 533 21.92 3.48 -36.23
N GLY A 534 22.27 4.67 -35.75
CA GLY A 534 21.53 5.91 -35.89
C GLY A 534 20.51 6.15 -34.75
N PRO A 535 20.53 7.32 -34.11
CA PRO A 535 19.62 7.63 -32.97
C PRO A 535 18.13 7.58 -33.35
N SER A 536 17.74 8.06 -34.53
CA SER A 536 16.35 8.03 -35.02
C SER A 536 15.84 6.60 -35.20
N TYR A 537 16.69 5.69 -35.73
CA TYR A 537 16.31 4.27 -35.82
C TYR A 537 16.13 3.65 -34.44
N ALA A 538 17.01 3.94 -33.50
CA ALA A 538 16.89 3.43 -32.13
C ALA A 538 15.64 3.95 -31.44
N GLN A 539 15.28 5.24 -31.64
CA GLN A 539 14.05 5.83 -31.12
C GLN A 539 12.80 5.13 -31.68
N ASP A 540 12.75 4.85 -32.97
CA ASP A 540 11.66 4.08 -33.56
C ASP A 540 11.62 2.64 -32.99
N TYR A 541 12.79 1.99 -32.94
CA TYR A 541 12.89 0.60 -32.44
C TYR A 541 12.38 0.41 -31.01
N ILE A 542 12.66 1.33 -30.09
CA ILE A 542 12.23 1.20 -28.69
C ILE A 542 10.72 1.30 -28.51
N THR A 543 9.97 1.82 -29.48
CA THR A 543 8.50 1.83 -29.44
C THR A 543 7.91 0.42 -29.40
N ARG A 544 8.63 -0.58 -29.93
CA ARG A 544 8.27 -2.01 -29.85
C ARG A 544 8.19 -2.49 -28.40
N PHE A 545 8.96 -1.89 -27.50
CA PHE A 545 8.99 -2.17 -26.07
C PHE A 545 7.97 -1.35 -25.26
N GLY A 546 7.16 -0.51 -25.95
CA GLY A 546 6.14 0.32 -25.31
C GLY A 546 6.63 1.66 -24.78
N PHE A 547 7.85 2.09 -25.14
CA PHE A 547 8.34 3.42 -24.78
C PHE A 547 7.75 4.51 -25.68
N ASP A 548 7.37 5.64 -25.09
CA ASP A 548 6.91 6.82 -25.83
C ASP A 548 8.12 7.55 -26.44
N PRO A 549 8.21 7.70 -27.76
CA PRO A 549 9.31 8.40 -28.40
C PRO A 549 9.44 9.87 -27.99
N LYS A 550 8.35 10.51 -27.50
CA LYS A 550 8.40 11.88 -26.99
C LYS A 550 9.23 12.02 -25.71
N LEU A 551 9.27 10.96 -24.90
CA LEU A 551 10.06 10.91 -23.67
C LEU A 551 11.49 10.42 -23.91
N HIS A 552 11.81 9.99 -25.15
CA HIS A 552 13.08 9.39 -25.55
C HIS A 552 13.62 10.04 -26.83
N PRO A 553 14.06 11.30 -26.79
CA PRO A 553 14.49 12.02 -27.99
C PRO A 553 15.72 11.35 -28.65
N PRO A 554 15.85 11.45 -30.00
CA PRO A 554 16.86 10.73 -30.77
C PRO A 554 18.25 11.39 -30.70
N TYR A 555 18.76 11.55 -29.47
CA TYR A 555 20.13 12.04 -29.22
C TYR A 555 21.04 10.88 -28.80
N LEU A 556 22.35 11.11 -28.89
CA LEU A 556 23.35 10.10 -28.48
C LEU A 556 23.25 9.76 -26.97
N THR A 557 22.72 10.67 -26.15
CA THR A 557 22.44 10.43 -24.73
C THR A 557 21.40 9.32 -24.49
N LEU A 558 20.59 8.98 -25.50
CA LEU A 558 19.66 7.84 -25.45
C LEU A 558 20.40 6.51 -25.17
N ALA A 559 21.65 6.36 -25.65
CA ALA A 559 22.49 5.19 -25.34
C ALA A 559 22.75 5.01 -23.84
N LEU A 560 22.63 6.07 -23.07
CA LEU A 560 22.84 6.10 -21.62
C LEU A 560 21.54 6.15 -20.81
N GLY A 561 20.38 6.06 -21.50
CA GLY A 561 19.06 6.08 -20.86
C GLY A 561 18.66 7.45 -20.33
N ALA A 562 18.95 8.52 -21.08
CA ALA A 562 18.56 9.89 -20.72
C ALA A 562 17.05 10.18 -20.83
N GLY A 563 16.26 9.29 -21.43
CA GLY A 563 14.80 9.37 -21.44
C GLY A 563 14.18 9.07 -20.08
N ALA A 564 12.85 9.11 -19.99
CA ALA A 564 12.12 8.86 -18.75
C ALA A 564 11.18 7.65 -18.90
N ALA A 565 11.17 6.78 -17.90
CA ALA A 565 10.28 5.62 -17.82
C ALA A 565 9.84 5.35 -16.38
N THR A 566 8.65 4.75 -16.23
CA THR A 566 8.22 4.24 -14.91
C THR A 566 8.78 2.84 -14.67
N PRO A 567 8.90 2.39 -13.40
CA PRO A 567 9.25 1.00 -13.11
C PRO A 567 8.32 -0.03 -13.77
N LEU A 568 7.02 0.26 -13.88
CA LEU A 568 6.08 -0.62 -14.56
C LEU A 568 6.34 -0.71 -16.08
N GLN A 569 6.63 0.41 -16.74
CA GLN A 569 7.03 0.40 -18.16
C GLN A 569 8.30 -0.43 -18.36
N MET A 570 9.30 -0.26 -17.48
CA MET A 570 10.52 -1.07 -17.53
C MET A 570 10.24 -2.56 -17.33
N ALA A 571 9.30 -2.93 -16.42
CA ALA A 571 8.91 -4.32 -16.22
C ALA A 571 8.27 -4.92 -17.48
N GLY A 572 7.34 -4.22 -18.11
CA GLY A 572 6.73 -4.64 -19.37
C GLY A 572 7.77 -4.79 -20.48
N ALA A 573 8.70 -3.84 -20.59
CA ALA A 573 9.77 -3.88 -21.61
C ALA A 573 10.76 -5.04 -21.40
N TYR A 574 11.17 -5.32 -20.16
CA TYR A 574 12.04 -6.46 -19.84
C TYR A 574 11.33 -7.81 -20.00
N SER A 575 10.00 -7.86 -19.85
CA SER A 575 9.22 -9.07 -20.09
C SER A 575 9.36 -9.57 -21.53
N ILE A 576 9.57 -8.67 -22.50
CA ILE A 576 9.77 -9.02 -23.92
C ILE A 576 11.05 -9.85 -24.10
N PHE A 577 12.11 -9.55 -23.34
CA PHE A 577 13.31 -10.38 -23.37
C PHE A 577 13.10 -11.73 -22.65
N ALA A 578 12.36 -11.73 -21.55
CA ALA A 578 12.14 -12.93 -20.74
C ALA A 578 11.23 -13.97 -21.41
N ASN A 579 10.32 -13.53 -22.28
CA ASN A 579 9.28 -14.37 -22.89
C ASN A 579 9.50 -14.71 -24.38
N GLY A 580 10.69 -14.44 -24.92
CA GLY A 580 11.02 -14.77 -26.32
C GLY A 580 10.49 -13.76 -27.36
N GLY A 581 10.27 -12.52 -26.97
CA GLY A 581 9.99 -11.40 -27.88
C GLY A 581 8.54 -10.96 -27.98
N TYR A 582 7.66 -11.43 -27.12
CA TYR A 582 6.24 -11.05 -27.10
C TYR A 582 5.99 -9.81 -26.27
N ARG A 583 5.22 -8.85 -26.80
CA ARG A 583 4.80 -7.66 -26.08
C ARG A 583 3.51 -7.94 -25.33
N ILE A 584 3.60 -8.00 -24.00
CA ILE A 584 2.48 -8.26 -23.10
C ILE A 584 2.26 -7.01 -22.26
N LYS A 585 0.98 -6.60 -22.10
CA LYS A 585 0.58 -5.48 -21.28
C LYS A 585 0.43 -5.94 -19.82
N PRO A 586 1.18 -5.39 -18.87
CA PRO A 586 0.97 -5.69 -17.45
C PRO A 586 -0.45 -5.34 -17.01
N TYR A 587 -1.08 -6.21 -16.19
CA TYR A 587 -2.39 -5.99 -15.61
C TYR A 587 -2.42 -6.49 -14.15
N PHE A 588 -3.35 -5.97 -13.36
CA PHE A 588 -3.46 -6.31 -11.94
C PHE A 588 -4.88 -6.66 -11.48
N ILE A 589 -5.92 -6.32 -12.23
CA ILE A 589 -7.30 -6.75 -11.94
C ILE A 589 -7.58 -8.01 -12.75
N SER A 590 -7.83 -9.13 -12.06
CA SER A 590 -8.22 -10.40 -12.69
C SER A 590 -9.73 -10.51 -12.86
N LYS A 591 -10.51 -10.00 -11.87
CA LYS A 591 -11.96 -10.15 -11.87
C LYS A 591 -12.63 -9.09 -11.01
N ILE A 592 -13.81 -8.64 -11.42
CA ILE A 592 -14.70 -7.77 -10.63
C ILE A 592 -16.05 -8.47 -10.52
N THR A 593 -16.61 -8.53 -9.30
CA THR A 593 -17.95 -9.09 -9.05
C THR A 593 -18.82 -8.10 -8.27
N ASP A 594 -20.12 -8.28 -8.36
CA ASP A 594 -21.09 -7.64 -7.47
C ASP A 594 -21.11 -8.29 -6.07
N ASP A 595 -21.99 -7.82 -5.19
CA ASP A 595 -22.19 -8.32 -3.83
C ASP A 595 -22.70 -9.76 -3.77
N LYS A 596 -23.36 -10.25 -4.84
CA LYS A 596 -23.91 -11.61 -4.97
C LYS A 596 -22.97 -12.59 -5.65
N GLY A 597 -21.81 -12.12 -6.14
CA GLY A 597 -20.86 -12.91 -6.88
C GLY A 597 -21.08 -12.94 -8.39
N GLY A 598 -22.04 -12.14 -8.92
CA GLY A 598 -22.22 -11.93 -10.35
C GLY A 598 -20.98 -11.28 -10.96
N VAL A 599 -20.47 -11.83 -12.06
CA VAL A 599 -19.26 -11.33 -12.73
C VAL A 599 -19.58 -10.08 -13.50
N LEU A 600 -18.94 -8.96 -13.16
CA LEU A 600 -19.04 -7.68 -13.85
C LEU A 600 -17.91 -7.49 -14.87
N PHE A 601 -16.73 -8.02 -14.57
CA PHE A 601 -15.56 -8.01 -15.42
C PHE A 601 -14.69 -9.23 -15.13
N GLU A 602 -14.08 -9.81 -16.17
CA GLU A 602 -13.06 -10.85 -16.07
C GLU A 602 -11.97 -10.55 -17.09
N ALA A 603 -10.72 -10.52 -16.64
CA ALA A 603 -9.57 -10.23 -17.50
C ALA A 603 -9.36 -11.38 -18.49
N SER A 604 -9.05 -11.02 -19.73
CA SER A 604 -8.66 -11.95 -20.78
C SER A 604 -7.29 -11.48 -21.34
N PRO A 605 -6.18 -11.72 -20.61
CA PRO A 605 -4.87 -11.27 -21.03
C PRO A 605 -4.42 -11.97 -22.30
N GLU A 606 -3.56 -11.29 -23.06
CA GLU A 606 -2.82 -11.93 -24.13
C GLU A 606 -1.65 -12.73 -23.54
N HIS A 607 -1.31 -13.85 -24.15
CA HIS A 607 -0.25 -14.75 -23.68
C HIS A 607 0.93 -14.81 -24.64
N ALA A 608 2.13 -14.94 -24.09
CA ALA A 608 3.30 -15.29 -24.88
C ALA A 608 3.16 -16.70 -25.44
N GLY A 609 3.52 -16.90 -26.70
CA GLY A 609 3.57 -18.22 -27.31
C GLY A 609 4.82 -19.00 -26.87
N ILE A 610 4.72 -20.33 -26.91
CA ILE A 610 5.87 -21.22 -26.78
C ILE A 610 6.23 -21.71 -28.17
N ASP A 611 7.50 -21.50 -28.61
CA ASP A 611 7.93 -21.92 -29.95
C ASP A 611 7.81 -23.44 -30.09
N GLY A 612 7.09 -23.86 -31.13
CA GLY A 612 6.82 -25.26 -31.41
C GLY A 612 5.56 -25.85 -30.79
N GLU A 613 4.85 -25.11 -29.94
CA GLU A 613 3.55 -25.55 -29.42
C GLU A 613 2.39 -24.92 -30.21
N ALA A 614 1.32 -25.69 -30.38
CA ALA A 614 0.05 -25.16 -30.89
C ALA A 614 -0.50 -24.08 -29.92
N PRO A 615 -1.21 -23.04 -30.41
CA PRO A 615 -1.81 -22.07 -29.51
C PRO A 615 -2.66 -22.81 -28.47
N PRO A 616 -2.63 -22.36 -27.19
CA PRO A 616 -3.32 -23.06 -26.13
C PRO A 616 -4.80 -23.26 -26.47
N ALA A 617 -5.28 -24.50 -26.30
CA ALA A 617 -6.64 -24.93 -26.63
C ALA A 617 -7.74 -24.17 -25.85
N THR A 618 -7.37 -23.26 -24.94
CA THR A 618 -8.21 -22.55 -23.98
C THR A 618 -8.74 -21.20 -24.47
N GLY A 619 -8.59 -20.86 -25.77
CA GLY A 619 -9.13 -19.60 -26.31
C GLY A 619 -8.38 -18.32 -25.91
N HIS A 620 -7.19 -18.45 -25.30
CA HIS A 620 -6.35 -17.29 -24.98
C HIS A 620 -5.79 -16.65 -26.26
N LYS A 621 -5.82 -15.32 -26.32
CA LYS A 621 -5.27 -14.56 -27.43
C LYS A 621 -3.75 -14.54 -27.35
N LEU A 622 -3.09 -14.89 -28.46
CA LEU A 622 -1.65 -14.81 -28.55
C LEU A 622 -1.22 -13.34 -28.64
N ALA A 623 -0.20 -12.95 -27.86
CA ALA A 623 0.39 -11.62 -27.90
C ALA A 623 1.18 -11.42 -29.22
N GLU A 624 1.38 -10.15 -29.57
CA GLU A 624 2.22 -9.78 -30.72
C GLU A 624 3.70 -10.01 -30.40
N ARG A 625 4.41 -10.77 -31.28
CA ARG A 625 5.86 -10.89 -31.18
C ARG A 625 6.49 -9.66 -31.87
N VAL A 626 7.14 -8.81 -31.09
CA VAL A 626 7.67 -7.51 -31.53
C VAL A 626 9.19 -7.52 -31.84
N ILE A 627 9.90 -8.52 -31.33
CA ILE A 627 11.30 -8.78 -31.68
C ILE A 627 11.50 -10.27 -32.03
N ASP A 628 12.51 -10.56 -32.83
CA ASP A 628 12.89 -11.93 -33.21
C ASP A 628 13.24 -12.74 -31.93
N PRO A 629 12.77 -13.99 -31.79
CA PRO A 629 13.09 -14.84 -30.62
C PRO A 629 14.61 -15.04 -30.45
N ARG A 630 15.38 -15.03 -31.56
CA ARG A 630 16.85 -15.12 -31.55
C ARG A 630 17.45 -13.85 -30.91
N ASN A 631 16.87 -12.66 -31.18
CA ASN A 631 17.26 -11.40 -30.53
C ASN A 631 17.01 -11.46 -29.03
N ALA A 632 15.81 -11.85 -28.63
CA ALA A 632 15.44 -11.99 -27.21
C ALA A 632 16.38 -12.96 -26.48
N PHE A 633 16.73 -14.10 -27.12
CA PHE A 633 17.66 -15.08 -26.57
C PHE A 633 19.09 -14.52 -26.42
N ILE A 634 19.64 -13.89 -27.46
CA ILE A 634 20.98 -13.30 -27.39
C ILE A 634 21.01 -12.21 -26.33
N MET A 635 20.01 -11.32 -26.28
CA MET A 635 19.95 -10.27 -25.25
C MET A 635 19.86 -10.84 -23.84
N SER A 636 19.06 -11.88 -23.61
CA SER A 636 18.99 -12.58 -22.33
C SER A 636 20.33 -13.22 -21.98
N SER A 637 21.04 -13.82 -22.97
CA SER A 637 22.41 -14.35 -22.80
C SER A 637 23.40 -13.25 -22.39
N LEU A 638 23.36 -12.09 -23.05
CA LEU A 638 24.21 -10.93 -22.68
C LEU A 638 23.90 -10.42 -21.25
N MET A 639 22.63 -10.35 -20.85
CA MET A 639 22.21 -9.91 -19.54
C MET A 639 22.49 -10.94 -18.43
N ARG A 640 22.59 -12.23 -18.76
CA ARG A 640 23.11 -13.26 -17.83
C ARG A 640 24.56 -12.98 -17.44
N ASP A 641 25.38 -12.50 -18.37
CA ASP A 641 26.79 -12.17 -18.08
C ASP A 641 26.94 -10.92 -17.22
N VAL A 642 26.00 -9.96 -17.29
CA VAL A 642 25.92 -8.86 -16.33
C VAL A 642 25.79 -9.39 -14.89
N VAL A 643 25.00 -10.46 -14.70
CA VAL A 643 24.79 -11.13 -13.40
C VAL A 643 25.96 -12.05 -13.05
N ARG A 644 26.56 -12.74 -13.99
CA ARG A 644 27.62 -13.72 -13.73
C ARG A 644 28.95 -13.08 -13.31
N TYR A 645 29.38 -12.03 -14.04
CA TYR A 645 30.68 -11.39 -13.80
C TYR A 645 30.69 -9.87 -14.00
N GLY A 646 29.55 -9.30 -14.39
CA GLY A 646 29.40 -7.87 -14.65
C GLY A 646 28.97 -7.04 -13.43
N THR A 647 28.30 -5.92 -13.71
CA THR A 647 27.87 -4.95 -12.67
C THR A 647 26.81 -5.49 -11.71
N GLY A 648 26.17 -6.59 -12.04
CA GLY A 648 25.17 -7.30 -11.24
C GLY A 648 25.67 -8.58 -10.55
N ALA A 649 26.99 -8.80 -10.47
CA ALA A 649 27.59 -10.08 -10.05
C ALA A 649 27.20 -10.52 -8.64
N SER A 650 26.81 -9.59 -7.75
CA SER A 650 26.31 -9.93 -6.42
C SER A 650 25.06 -10.82 -6.46
N ALA A 651 24.26 -10.79 -7.54
CA ALA A 651 23.09 -11.64 -7.68
C ALA A 651 23.41 -13.15 -7.77
N MET A 652 24.66 -13.52 -8.09
CA MET A 652 25.11 -14.91 -8.05
C MET A 652 25.03 -15.53 -6.66
N ALA A 653 24.97 -14.72 -5.59
CA ALA A 653 24.73 -15.20 -4.23
C ALA A 653 23.37 -15.89 -4.05
N LEU A 654 22.43 -15.73 -5.00
CA LEU A 654 21.17 -16.47 -5.01
C LEU A 654 21.33 -17.94 -5.43
N GLY A 655 22.52 -18.35 -5.89
CA GLY A 655 22.81 -19.74 -6.28
C GLY A 655 22.06 -20.21 -7.53
N ARG A 656 21.60 -19.28 -8.41
CA ARG A 656 20.84 -19.59 -9.62
C ARG A 656 21.59 -19.16 -10.89
N ASN A 657 21.49 -19.98 -11.91
CA ASN A 657 22.13 -19.75 -13.23
C ASN A 657 21.16 -19.18 -14.27
N ASP A 658 19.86 -19.16 -14.00
CA ASP A 658 18.81 -18.69 -14.91
C ASP A 658 18.50 -17.19 -14.76
N LEU A 659 19.25 -16.45 -13.95
CA LEU A 659 19.07 -15.02 -13.74
C LEU A 659 19.75 -14.18 -14.81
N ALA A 660 19.03 -13.16 -15.29
CA ALA A 660 19.53 -12.14 -16.20
C ALA A 660 19.12 -10.76 -15.69
N GLY A 661 19.87 -9.71 -16.04
CA GLY A 661 19.47 -8.37 -15.63
C GLY A 661 20.48 -7.30 -15.99
N LYS A 662 20.17 -6.05 -15.64
CA LYS A 662 21.00 -4.89 -15.88
C LYS A 662 20.87 -3.87 -14.76
N THR A 663 22.00 -3.36 -14.29
CA THR A 663 22.07 -2.21 -13.39
C THR A 663 21.83 -0.91 -14.16
N GLY A 664 21.11 0.02 -13.55
CA GLY A 664 20.97 1.40 -14.00
C GLY A 664 21.50 2.36 -12.95
N THR A 665 22.22 3.38 -13.38
CA THR A 665 22.67 4.50 -12.55
C THR A 665 22.69 5.73 -13.44
N THR A 666 22.13 6.82 -13.01
CA THR A 666 22.22 8.12 -13.69
C THR A 666 23.58 8.76 -13.41
N ASN A 667 24.02 9.67 -14.29
CA ASN A 667 25.34 10.29 -14.16
C ASN A 667 25.55 11.03 -12.84
N ASP A 668 24.50 11.69 -12.32
CA ASP A 668 24.54 12.43 -11.06
C ASP A 668 24.06 11.59 -9.85
N HIS A 669 24.00 10.26 -9.99
CA HIS A 669 23.52 9.32 -8.96
C HIS A 669 22.13 9.67 -8.38
N TYR A 670 21.24 10.31 -9.16
CA TYR A 670 19.88 10.63 -8.69
C TYR A 670 18.98 9.40 -8.66
N ASP A 671 19.22 8.45 -9.54
CA ASP A 671 18.44 7.23 -9.70
C ASP A 671 19.33 6.01 -9.75
N ALA A 672 19.00 5.01 -8.96
CA ALA A 672 19.63 3.70 -8.98
C ALA A 672 18.57 2.63 -9.31
N TRP A 673 18.85 1.79 -10.30
CA TRP A 673 17.96 0.76 -10.82
C TRP A 673 18.61 -0.61 -10.85
N PHE A 674 17.79 -1.62 -10.67
CA PHE A 674 18.11 -2.96 -11.13
C PHE A 674 16.89 -3.55 -11.84
N ALA A 675 17.03 -3.85 -13.13
CA ALA A 675 16.03 -4.53 -13.93
C ALA A 675 16.51 -5.95 -14.20
N GLY A 676 15.83 -6.94 -13.63
CA GLY A 676 16.27 -8.32 -13.72
C GLY A 676 15.12 -9.30 -13.82
N PHE A 677 15.42 -10.50 -14.33
CA PHE A 677 14.44 -11.53 -14.58
C PHE A 677 15.05 -12.94 -14.60
N ASN A 678 14.18 -13.91 -14.46
CA ASN A 678 14.34 -15.24 -15.00
C ASN A 678 13.19 -15.52 -16.00
N PRO A 679 13.13 -16.65 -16.72
CA PRO A 679 12.08 -16.88 -17.70
C PRO A 679 10.64 -16.86 -17.16
N SER A 680 10.43 -17.01 -15.83
CA SER A 680 9.10 -17.02 -15.21
C SER A 680 8.71 -15.75 -14.49
N LEU A 681 9.65 -14.84 -14.20
CA LEU A 681 9.39 -13.66 -13.38
C LEU A 681 10.35 -12.51 -13.74
N VAL A 682 9.79 -11.35 -14.02
CA VAL A 682 10.51 -10.09 -14.18
C VAL A 682 10.30 -9.26 -12.92
N ALA A 683 11.38 -8.66 -12.41
CA ALA A 683 11.28 -7.71 -11.31
C ALA A 683 12.16 -6.49 -11.54
N ILE A 684 11.61 -5.31 -11.23
CA ILE A 684 12.31 -4.03 -11.33
C ILE A 684 12.36 -3.40 -9.94
N ALA A 685 13.57 -3.04 -9.52
CA ALA A 685 13.80 -2.27 -8.32
C ALA A 685 14.40 -0.89 -8.67
N TRP A 686 13.87 0.15 -8.06
CA TRP A 686 14.34 1.53 -8.15
C TRP A 686 14.48 2.12 -6.76
N ILE A 687 15.46 3.02 -6.60
CA ILE A 687 15.65 3.84 -5.40
C ILE A 687 16.13 5.24 -5.81
N GLY A 688 15.57 6.28 -5.20
CA GLY A 688 15.85 7.69 -5.49
C GLY A 688 15.13 8.62 -4.53
N TYR A 689 15.35 9.93 -4.65
CA TYR A 689 14.59 10.93 -3.91
C TYR A 689 13.44 11.46 -4.75
N ASP A 690 12.31 11.84 -4.14
CA ASP A 690 11.18 12.49 -4.82
C ASP A 690 11.63 13.78 -5.53
N ASN A 691 12.36 14.62 -4.83
CA ASN A 691 13.09 15.73 -5.42
C ASN A 691 14.48 15.22 -5.82
N PRO A 692 14.77 15.08 -7.13
CA PRO A 692 16.03 14.52 -7.60
C PRO A 692 17.25 15.17 -6.91
N SER A 693 18.00 14.34 -6.23
CA SER A 693 19.24 14.71 -5.55
C SER A 693 20.18 13.53 -5.48
N ASP A 694 21.47 13.82 -5.32
CA ASP A 694 22.52 12.81 -5.29
C ASP A 694 22.30 11.79 -4.16
N LEU A 695 22.24 10.50 -4.52
CA LEU A 695 22.16 9.38 -3.58
C LEU A 695 23.46 9.18 -2.78
N GLY A 696 24.54 9.81 -3.21
CA GLY A 696 25.86 9.72 -2.58
C GLY A 696 26.87 8.88 -3.35
N ASN A 697 28.13 9.08 -3.01
CA ASN A 697 29.23 8.40 -3.66
C ASN A 697 29.10 6.88 -3.58
N ASN A 698 29.24 6.20 -4.71
CA ASN A 698 29.13 4.74 -4.87
C ASN A 698 27.71 4.16 -4.67
N GLU A 699 26.67 4.96 -4.51
CA GLU A 699 25.29 4.46 -4.47
C GLU A 699 24.76 4.19 -5.89
N THR A 700 25.30 3.14 -6.48
CA THR A 700 24.94 2.67 -7.83
C THR A 700 23.76 1.70 -7.82
N GLY A 701 23.22 1.39 -9.00
CA GLY A 701 22.19 0.35 -9.13
C GLY A 701 22.61 -1.00 -8.54
N GLY A 702 23.91 -1.35 -8.65
CA GLY A 702 24.46 -2.58 -8.06
C GLY A 702 24.53 -2.54 -6.52
N ARG A 703 24.60 -1.36 -5.89
CA ARG A 703 24.73 -1.21 -4.45
C ARG A 703 23.41 -0.83 -3.75
N ALA A 704 22.59 -0.02 -4.38
CA ALA A 704 21.36 0.49 -3.77
C ALA A 704 20.11 -0.29 -4.22
N ALA A 705 19.93 -0.57 -5.51
CA ALA A 705 18.73 -1.23 -6.03
C ALA A 705 18.85 -2.76 -6.09
N LEU A 706 20.01 -3.30 -6.50
CA LEU A 706 20.22 -4.75 -6.61
C LEU A 706 19.93 -5.53 -5.31
N PRO A 707 20.31 -5.07 -4.10
CA PRO A 707 19.95 -5.77 -2.87
C PRO A 707 18.43 -5.88 -2.64
N ILE A 708 17.65 -4.86 -3.02
CA ILE A 708 16.18 -4.89 -2.95
C ILE A 708 15.67 -6.02 -3.85
N TRP A 709 16.13 -6.05 -5.09
CA TRP A 709 15.78 -7.07 -6.06
C TRP A 709 16.19 -8.48 -5.61
N MET A 710 17.41 -8.64 -5.11
CA MET A 710 17.92 -9.93 -4.62
C MET A 710 17.10 -10.47 -3.46
N ASN A 711 16.80 -9.64 -2.46
CA ASN A 711 15.99 -10.04 -1.30
C ASN A 711 14.58 -10.48 -1.73
N TYR A 712 14.01 -9.82 -2.73
CA TYR A 712 12.72 -10.19 -3.31
C TYR A 712 12.81 -11.52 -4.06
N MET A 713 13.73 -11.64 -5.05
CA MET A 713 13.83 -12.83 -5.89
C MET A 713 14.21 -14.08 -5.09
N ALA A 714 15.00 -13.96 -4.04
CA ALA A 714 15.30 -15.06 -3.13
C ALA A 714 14.05 -15.70 -2.52
N LYS A 715 13.02 -14.89 -2.26
CA LYS A 715 11.73 -15.35 -1.71
C LYS A 715 10.77 -15.79 -2.80
N ALA A 716 10.63 -14.97 -3.84
CA ALA A 716 9.68 -15.23 -4.93
C ALA A 716 10.02 -16.48 -5.75
N LEU A 717 11.33 -16.82 -5.87
CA LEU A 717 11.80 -18.01 -6.58
C LEU A 717 12.11 -19.18 -5.64
N LYS A 718 11.78 -19.08 -4.35
CA LYS A 718 12.02 -20.17 -3.40
C LYS A 718 11.25 -21.43 -3.81
N GLY A 719 11.97 -22.54 -4.02
CA GLY A 719 11.39 -23.81 -4.47
C GLY A 719 11.07 -23.89 -5.97
N ALA A 720 11.23 -22.81 -6.73
CA ALA A 720 11.09 -22.84 -8.17
C ALA A 720 12.32 -23.47 -8.82
N HIS A 721 12.10 -24.41 -9.75
CA HIS A 721 13.18 -24.99 -10.54
C HIS A 721 13.83 -23.95 -11.46
N GLU A 722 15.12 -24.10 -11.74
CA GLU A 722 15.78 -23.33 -12.78
C GLU A 722 15.21 -23.76 -14.16
N LEU A 723 14.87 -22.76 -14.95
CA LEU A 723 14.36 -23.01 -16.29
C LEU A 723 15.52 -23.10 -17.29
N PRO A 724 15.48 -24.04 -18.25
CA PRO A 724 16.52 -24.18 -19.26
C PRO A 724 16.56 -22.91 -20.12
N PHE A 725 17.77 -22.59 -20.59
CA PHE A 725 18.02 -21.49 -21.47
C PHE A 725 18.47 -22.06 -22.82
N GLU A 726 17.50 -22.49 -23.63
CA GLU A 726 17.74 -23.17 -24.90
C GLU A 726 17.70 -22.18 -26.05
N PRO A 727 18.70 -22.26 -26.98
CA PRO A 727 18.72 -21.41 -28.15
C PRO A 727 17.57 -21.77 -29.11
N PRO A 728 16.81 -20.78 -29.60
CA PRO A 728 15.81 -21.02 -30.63
C PRO A 728 16.47 -21.37 -31.96
N ALA A 729 15.66 -21.90 -32.88
CA ALA A 729 16.13 -22.24 -34.25
C ALA A 729 16.80 -21.02 -34.94
N GLY A 730 17.91 -21.24 -35.63
CA GLY A 730 18.68 -20.19 -36.30
C GLY A 730 19.73 -19.50 -35.42
N ILE A 731 19.90 -19.93 -34.16
CA ILE A 731 21.06 -19.60 -33.33
C ILE A 731 22.08 -20.73 -33.46
N VAL A 732 23.33 -20.37 -33.68
CA VAL A 732 24.46 -21.28 -33.65
C VAL A 732 25.47 -20.88 -32.59
N THR A 733 26.12 -21.89 -32.01
CA THR A 733 27.23 -21.69 -31.07
C THR A 733 28.54 -21.90 -31.80
N THR A 734 29.40 -20.87 -31.84
CA THR A 734 30.66 -20.90 -32.57
C THR A 734 31.84 -20.54 -31.67
N PRO A 735 33.01 -21.19 -31.84
CA PRO A 735 34.22 -20.77 -31.14
C PRO A 735 34.73 -19.43 -31.69
N LEU A 736 35.19 -18.56 -30.81
CA LEU A 736 35.88 -17.32 -31.21
C LEU A 736 37.34 -17.63 -31.48
N VAL A 737 37.80 -17.24 -32.69
CA VAL A 737 39.18 -17.50 -33.14
C VAL A 737 40.19 -16.75 -32.26
N GLY A 738 41.12 -17.48 -31.70
CA GLY A 738 42.19 -16.92 -30.87
C GLY A 738 41.82 -16.57 -29.45
N GLU A 739 40.55 -16.78 -29.03
CA GLU A 739 40.13 -16.53 -27.65
C GLU A 739 39.97 -17.84 -26.85
N MET A 740 40.65 -17.92 -25.71
CA MET A 740 40.57 -19.06 -24.80
C MET A 740 40.04 -18.60 -23.46
N ASN A 741 39.23 -19.44 -22.79
CA ASN A 741 38.83 -19.22 -21.42
C ASN A 741 39.96 -19.58 -20.45
N LYS A 742 39.73 -19.39 -19.14
CA LYS A 742 40.71 -19.68 -18.07
C LYS A 742 41.15 -21.16 -18.03
N ASP A 743 40.33 -22.05 -18.59
CA ASP A 743 40.59 -23.50 -18.62
C ASP A 743 41.26 -23.93 -19.93
N GLY A 744 41.68 -22.98 -20.80
CA GLY A 744 42.34 -23.26 -22.08
C GLY A 744 41.38 -23.78 -23.15
N LYS A 745 40.05 -23.65 -22.99
CA LYS A 745 39.05 -24.03 -23.98
C LYS A 745 38.65 -22.80 -24.80
N PRO A 746 38.32 -22.96 -26.10
CA PRO A 746 37.81 -21.87 -26.91
C PRO A 746 36.61 -21.18 -26.26
N VAL A 747 36.59 -19.84 -26.30
CA VAL A 747 35.40 -19.07 -25.89
C VAL A 747 34.32 -19.29 -26.92
N MET A 748 33.15 -19.77 -26.48
CA MET A 748 32.01 -20.02 -27.36
C MET A 748 31.07 -18.81 -27.35
N GLU A 749 30.51 -18.51 -28.55
CA GLU A 749 29.58 -17.38 -28.69
C GLU A 749 28.30 -17.80 -29.42
N PHE A 750 27.17 -17.23 -29.00
CA PHE A 750 25.89 -17.39 -29.68
C PHE A 750 25.71 -16.31 -30.75
N VAL A 751 25.46 -16.71 -31.99
CA VAL A 751 25.25 -15.79 -33.10
C VAL A 751 24.11 -16.28 -33.99
N TYR A 752 23.57 -15.41 -34.81
CA TYR A 752 22.67 -15.81 -35.88
C TYR A 752 23.46 -16.66 -36.89
N ALA A 753 22.86 -17.71 -37.44
CA ALA A 753 23.50 -18.60 -38.41
C ALA A 753 24.03 -17.82 -39.60
N GLU A 754 23.31 -16.82 -40.08
CA GLU A 754 23.68 -15.92 -41.18
C GLU A 754 24.83 -14.97 -40.86
N SER A 755 25.17 -14.76 -39.61
CA SER A 755 26.24 -13.84 -39.18
C SER A 755 27.62 -14.53 -39.04
N LEU A 756 27.71 -15.83 -39.30
CA LEU A 756 28.96 -16.59 -39.12
C LEU A 756 30.14 -16.04 -39.91
N SER A 757 29.92 -15.42 -41.07
CA SER A 757 30.98 -14.85 -41.92
C SER A 757 31.57 -13.52 -41.40
N ASN A 758 30.88 -12.80 -40.53
CA ASN A 758 31.24 -11.44 -40.07
C ASN A 758 31.18 -11.27 -38.56
N LEU A 759 31.72 -12.22 -37.80
CA LEU A 759 31.55 -12.30 -36.34
C LEU A 759 32.08 -11.07 -35.56
N SER A 760 33.20 -10.50 -35.96
CA SER A 760 33.91 -9.47 -35.21
C SER A 760 33.86 -8.07 -35.82
N GLU A 761 33.55 -7.94 -37.13
CA GLU A 761 33.68 -6.67 -37.86
C GLU A 761 32.50 -5.71 -37.63
N GLY A 762 31.29 -6.23 -37.47
CA GLY A 762 30.07 -5.42 -37.37
C GLY A 762 29.72 -4.67 -38.67
N PRO A 763 28.64 -3.87 -38.67
CA PRO A 763 28.18 -3.14 -39.84
C PRO A 763 29.11 -1.99 -40.23
N ALA A 764 29.04 -1.54 -41.49
CA ALA A 764 29.91 -0.49 -42.08
C ALA A 764 29.90 0.83 -41.23
N GLY A 765 28.76 1.22 -40.66
CA GLY A 765 28.65 2.41 -39.80
C GLY A 765 29.50 2.37 -38.51
N LEU A 766 29.86 1.16 -38.03
CA LEU A 766 30.73 1.00 -36.89
C LEU A 766 32.17 1.38 -37.19
N ARG A 767 32.64 1.16 -38.44
CA ARG A 767 33.99 1.54 -38.82
C ARG A 767 34.21 3.06 -38.69
N GLU A 768 33.21 3.87 -39.02
CA GLU A 768 33.27 5.33 -38.82
C GLU A 768 33.15 5.71 -37.34
N ALA A 769 32.25 5.08 -36.60
CA ALA A 769 32.06 5.35 -35.17
C ALA A 769 33.28 4.95 -34.32
N ASN A 770 34.11 4.01 -34.78
CA ASN A 770 35.34 3.59 -34.10
C ASN A 770 36.56 4.47 -34.42
N LYS A 771 36.49 5.40 -35.42
CA LYS A 771 37.60 6.32 -35.70
C LYS A 771 37.78 7.28 -34.49
N PRO A 772 39.02 7.58 -34.08
CA PRO A 772 39.30 8.63 -33.13
C PRO A 772 38.80 9.96 -33.71
N SER A 773 38.17 10.80 -32.90
CA SER A 773 37.88 12.20 -33.31
C SER A 773 39.22 12.91 -33.63
N GLU A 774 39.26 13.82 -34.62
CA GLU A 774 40.48 14.53 -34.96
C GLU A 774 41.07 15.31 -33.78
N GLU A 775 40.22 15.78 -32.87
CA GLU A 775 40.63 16.46 -31.61
C GLU A 775 41.36 15.54 -30.64
N VAL A 776 41.00 14.27 -30.54
CA VAL A 776 41.71 13.28 -29.72
C VAL A 776 43.05 12.92 -30.29
N LYS A 777 43.21 12.93 -31.65
CA LYS A 777 44.51 12.75 -32.29
C LYS A 777 45.49 13.86 -31.92
N ASN A 778 45.00 15.09 -31.78
CA ASN A 778 45.82 16.27 -31.44
C ASN A 778 46.17 16.36 -29.94
N GLN A 779 45.54 15.57 -29.08
CA GLN A 779 45.87 15.48 -27.64
C GLN A 779 46.80 14.32 -27.28
N ILE A 780 47.00 13.35 -28.21
CA ILE A 780 47.84 12.16 -28.00
C ILE A 780 49.20 12.30 -28.68
N PHE A 781 49.37 13.26 -29.57
CA PHE A 781 50.61 13.64 -30.23
C PHE A 781 50.90 15.13 -29.92
#